data_f67d40bf3c1ff2ddd60bb62f929d0c31
#
_entry.id   f67d40bf3c1ff2ddd60bb62f929d0c31
#
_cell.length_a   1.000
_cell.length_b   1.000
_cell.length_c   1.000
_cell.angle_alpha   90.00
_cell.angle_beta   90.00
_cell.angle_gamma   90.00
#
_symmetry.space_group_name_H-M   'P 1'
#
loop_
_entity.id
_entity.type
_entity.pdbx_description
1 polymer ?
#
loop_
_entity_poly.entity_id
_entity_poly.type
_entity_poly.pdbx_seq_one_letter_code
_entity_poly.pdbx_strand_id
1 'polypeptide(L)'
;MNKSVLIIVFFSTLITAQDKYFIYFKDKGPENSYNQLNKNSAGYQEALNSLTEKAVERRIKNMGEEYITFEDLKIFTDYKSEIENLGVKIIRELNWFNSVSAYLNSYQIELIKQLPYVKSVEPVKKLFYKNDFKYEIDNSLLKLSDTTYNYGLAYKQVNLSGIPFIHSKNISGQNVLIGILDSGFDWKYHESLKNKNVIAEYDFVFDDSVTANQSGDIQSQDRHGTYVFSLLAGSTDSIVIGPAFNSSFILAKTEDVRSESQVEEDNYAAALIWMESLGVDITTSSLGYNEFDDNNSSYSYSDMDGKTTIVTRAVNLAYLRGVSTFTSAGNEGNTKWKYITAPADGYNIISVGAVDEQGNIASFSSRGPTYDGRIKPEVVACGVNDYGALAHTENSYMFASGTSASAPIASGIVALLLSAFPHLKNEQIRNIILESSSNSLNPDNNIGYGIISAKNAIEFPNLQRISNEFILHKMIFEDKIKESSVDIVFKIADDLLQPFNMTESNKYDYIFSFPQKSNGEVLQFYITYSDSLNNFYRNPESGFYRFVYGTEVISLNLETQQYQSYNEVSEFFPNPFIPADHKTAQIRFNSSGNELFKIFIIDGAGQKVIERNISTVSGDNLFEWDGFSDRGYLCASGVYYALIQFSGKEYGRKLVLLK
;
A
#
# COMPACT_ATOMS: atom_id res chain seq x y z
N MET A 1 39.71 19.06 -71.74
CA MET A 1 38.59 18.30 -71.16
C MET A 1 38.94 17.94 -69.73
N ASN A 2 38.53 18.80 -68.74
CA ASN A 2 38.72 18.55 -67.35
C ASN A 2 37.51 17.78 -66.79
N LYS A 3 37.74 16.58 -66.29
CA LYS A 3 36.70 15.80 -65.58
C LYS A 3 36.80 16.15 -64.08
N SER A 4 35.85 16.96 -63.59
CA SER A 4 35.65 17.17 -62.16
C SER A 4 34.98 15.94 -61.62
N VAL A 5 35.61 15.27 -60.63
CA VAL A 5 35.05 14.17 -59.87
C VAL A 5 34.37 14.79 -58.62
N LEU A 6 33.02 14.68 -58.55
CA LEU A 6 32.22 15.07 -57.42
C LEU A 6 32.26 13.93 -56.42
N ILE A 7 32.97 14.12 -55.28
CA ILE A 7 32.95 13.18 -54.14
C ILE A 7 31.74 13.56 -53.29
N ILE A 8 30.67 12.76 -53.37
CA ILE A 8 29.54 12.85 -52.44
C ILE A 8 29.91 12.06 -51.19
N VAL A 9 30.23 12.78 -50.09
CA VAL A 9 30.40 12.16 -48.77
C VAL A 9 29.01 11.93 -48.20
N PHE A 10 28.57 10.68 -48.21
CA PHE A 10 27.39 10.26 -47.43
C PHE A 10 27.78 10.28 -45.95
N PHE A 11 27.33 11.28 -45.20
CA PHE A 11 27.24 11.17 -43.74
C PHE A 11 26.08 10.21 -43.44
N SER A 12 26.38 8.94 -43.24
CA SER A 12 25.48 8.02 -42.59
C SER A 12 25.44 8.42 -41.08
N THR A 13 24.41 9.12 -40.65
CA THR A 13 24.08 9.20 -39.26
C THR A 13 23.71 7.78 -38.83
N LEU A 14 24.64 7.12 -38.16
CA LEU A 14 24.34 5.93 -37.37
C LEU A 14 23.36 6.39 -36.31
N ILE A 15 22.07 6.15 -36.52
CA ILE A 15 21.08 6.19 -35.44
C ILE A 15 21.44 4.99 -34.56
N THR A 16 22.28 5.22 -33.56
CA THR A 16 22.51 4.24 -32.51
C THR A 16 21.19 4.14 -31.73
N ALA A 17 20.67 2.94 -31.60
CA ALA A 17 19.52 2.69 -30.74
C ALA A 17 19.82 3.30 -29.35
N GLN A 18 18.88 4.10 -28.83
CA GLN A 18 18.98 4.70 -27.51
C GLN A 18 18.09 3.89 -26.58
N ASP A 19 18.66 3.38 -25.50
CA ASP A 19 17.92 2.79 -24.41
C ASP A 19 17.63 3.85 -23.33
N LYS A 20 16.61 3.62 -22.52
CA LYS A 20 16.23 4.51 -21.41
C LYS A 20 17.08 4.22 -20.17
N TYR A 21 17.56 5.26 -19.51
CA TYR A 21 18.41 5.17 -18.32
C TYR A 21 17.91 6.11 -17.24
N PHE A 22 18.06 5.68 -15.97
CA PHE A 22 18.05 6.56 -14.81
C PHE A 22 19.42 7.21 -14.63
N ILE A 23 19.42 8.51 -14.38
CA ILE A 23 20.60 9.29 -13.95
C ILE A 23 20.36 9.69 -12.52
N TYR A 24 21.06 9.06 -11.58
CA TYR A 24 20.97 9.36 -10.15
C TYR A 24 21.96 10.44 -9.76
N PHE A 25 21.53 11.37 -8.91
CA PHE A 25 22.35 12.46 -8.39
C PHE A 25 22.83 12.16 -6.97
N LYS A 26 23.97 12.77 -6.58
CA LYS A 26 24.54 12.65 -5.23
C LYS A 26 23.78 13.51 -4.21
N ASP A 27 23.29 14.66 -4.64
CA ASP A 27 22.62 15.69 -3.83
C ASP A 27 21.58 16.43 -4.68
N LYS A 28 20.95 17.43 -4.10
CA LYS A 28 19.98 18.33 -4.76
C LYS A 28 20.50 19.79 -4.78
N GLY A 29 21.77 19.93 -5.10
CA GLY A 29 22.46 21.22 -5.15
C GLY A 29 23.11 21.60 -3.80
N PRO A 30 23.86 22.70 -3.78
CA PRO A 30 24.75 23.05 -2.67
C PRO A 30 24.05 23.42 -1.37
N GLU A 31 22.77 23.75 -1.40
CA GLU A 31 22.03 24.23 -0.22
C GLU A 31 21.40 23.09 0.60
N ASN A 32 21.28 21.89 0.03
CA ASN A 32 20.57 20.77 0.64
C ASN A 32 21.33 19.46 0.49
N SER A 33 21.49 18.75 1.60
CA SER A 33 22.03 17.40 1.64
C SER A 33 21.09 16.44 2.38
N TYR A 34 21.28 15.13 2.24
CA TYR A 34 20.50 14.13 2.96
C TYR A 34 20.49 14.31 4.48
N ASN A 35 21.57 14.83 5.03
CA ASN A 35 21.71 15.01 6.47
C ASN A 35 21.29 16.41 6.96
N GLN A 36 21.02 17.32 6.04
CA GLN A 36 20.69 18.71 6.41
C GLN A 36 19.77 19.35 5.37
N LEU A 37 18.51 19.48 5.76
CA LEU A 37 17.48 20.15 4.98
C LEU A 37 17.43 21.63 5.38
N ASN A 38 17.72 22.52 4.43
CA ASN A 38 17.61 23.96 4.66
C ASN A 38 16.16 24.44 4.42
N LYS A 39 15.40 24.61 5.49
CA LYS A 39 13.99 25.06 5.42
C LYS A 39 13.80 26.45 4.82
N ASN A 40 14.86 27.25 4.73
CA ASN A 40 14.84 28.58 4.10
C ASN A 40 15.29 28.55 2.62
N SER A 41 15.69 27.40 2.09
CA SER A 41 16.08 27.27 0.68
C SER A 41 14.90 27.46 -0.25
N ALA A 42 15.17 27.96 -1.46
CA ALA A 42 14.15 28.06 -2.51
C ALA A 42 13.54 26.71 -2.84
N GLY A 43 14.36 25.63 -2.88
CA GLY A 43 13.92 24.26 -3.14
C GLY A 43 12.94 23.72 -2.09
N TYR A 44 13.13 24.06 -0.80
CA TYR A 44 12.20 23.69 0.25
C TYR A 44 10.84 24.38 0.09
N GLN A 45 10.87 25.72 -0.18
CA GLN A 45 9.63 26.47 -0.40
C GLN A 45 8.89 26.01 -1.66
N GLU A 46 9.60 25.63 -2.70
CA GLU A 46 9.02 25.08 -3.91
C GLU A 46 8.36 23.71 -3.64
N ALA A 47 9.02 22.83 -2.89
CA ALA A 47 8.45 21.55 -2.49
C ALA A 47 7.17 21.74 -1.66
N LEU A 48 7.17 22.67 -0.71
CA LEU A 48 6.01 23.03 0.08
C LEU A 48 4.83 23.51 -0.80
N ASN A 49 5.11 24.41 -1.74
CA ASN A 49 4.10 24.99 -2.62
C ASN A 49 3.61 24.03 -3.72
N SER A 50 4.28 22.91 -3.93
CA SER A 50 3.87 21.89 -4.91
C SER A 50 2.77 20.95 -4.40
N LEU A 51 2.49 20.97 -3.10
CA LEU A 51 1.49 20.13 -2.48
C LEU A 51 0.12 20.82 -2.41
N THR A 52 -0.94 20.09 -2.68
CA THR A 52 -2.30 20.57 -2.40
C THR A 52 -2.55 20.63 -0.88
N GLU A 53 -3.55 21.41 -0.46
CA GLU A 53 -3.97 21.48 0.94
C GLU A 53 -4.27 20.08 1.50
N LYS A 54 -5.00 19.25 0.74
CA LYS A 54 -5.31 17.86 1.12
C LYS A 54 -4.05 17.00 1.29
N ALA A 55 -3.02 17.18 0.46
CA ALA A 55 -1.74 16.48 0.61
C ALA A 55 -1.03 16.90 1.90
N VAL A 56 -1.04 18.19 2.20
CA VAL A 56 -0.45 18.76 3.44
C VAL A 56 -1.18 18.19 4.67
N GLU A 57 -2.51 18.24 4.69
CA GLU A 57 -3.31 17.68 5.80
C GLU A 57 -3.03 16.19 6.03
N ARG A 58 -3.01 15.37 4.96
CA ARG A 58 -2.67 13.95 5.06
C ARG A 58 -1.26 13.74 5.61
N ARG A 59 -0.27 14.49 5.10
CA ARG A 59 1.12 14.38 5.56
C ARG A 59 1.25 14.80 7.02
N ILE A 60 0.67 15.93 7.44
CA ILE A 60 0.67 16.36 8.85
C ILE A 60 0.05 15.29 9.75
N LYS A 61 -1.10 14.73 9.36
CA LYS A 61 -1.76 13.65 10.10
C LYS A 61 -0.84 12.44 10.32
N ASN A 62 -0.05 12.04 9.32
CA ASN A 62 0.76 10.83 9.36
C ASN A 62 2.21 11.05 9.78
N MET A 63 2.82 12.19 9.41
CA MET A 63 4.25 12.48 9.62
C MET A 63 4.49 13.54 10.69
N GLY A 64 3.46 14.32 11.08
CA GLY A 64 3.59 15.47 11.97
C GLY A 64 4.05 16.74 11.24
N GLU A 65 4.54 17.71 12.00
CA GLU A 65 4.90 19.06 11.49
C GLU A 65 6.09 19.08 10.51
N GLU A 66 6.94 18.03 10.54
CA GLU A 66 8.09 17.91 9.64
C GLU A 66 7.79 17.00 8.45
N TYR A 67 6.78 17.39 7.68
CA TYR A 67 6.24 16.58 6.58
C TYR A 67 6.91 16.80 5.21
N ILE A 68 7.87 17.73 5.10
CA ILE A 68 8.73 17.89 3.90
C ILE A 68 10.06 17.22 4.18
N THR A 69 10.48 16.33 3.29
CA THR A 69 11.73 15.59 3.39
C THR A 69 12.68 15.95 2.24
N PHE A 70 13.93 15.48 2.30
CA PHE A 70 14.89 15.70 1.22
C PHE A 70 14.38 15.16 -0.13
N GLU A 71 13.67 14.05 -0.12
CA GLU A 71 13.12 13.41 -1.32
C GLU A 71 12.10 14.32 -2.03
N ASP A 72 11.41 15.20 -1.29
CA ASP A 72 10.39 16.08 -1.86
C ASP A 72 10.97 17.27 -2.65
N LEU A 73 12.23 17.61 -2.39
CA LEU A 73 12.91 18.68 -3.13
C LEU A 73 13.05 18.29 -4.60
N LYS A 74 12.87 19.25 -5.49
CA LYS A 74 13.11 19.05 -6.94
C LYS A 74 14.58 18.78 -7.23
N ILE A 75 14.83 18.12 -8.35
CA ILE A 75 16.18 17.96 -8.89
C ILE A 75 16.77 19.34 -9.18
N PHE A 76 18.03 19.54 -8.79
CA PHE A 76 18.70 20.82 -8.95
C PHE A 76 18.75 21.24 -10.43
N THR A 77 18.26 22.45 -10.72
CA THR A 77 18.03 22.90 -12.10
C THR A 77 19.31 22.94 -12.94
N ASP A 78 20.44 23.34 -12.33
CA ASP A 78 21.70 23.42 -13.08
C ASP A 78 22.18 22.03 -13.52
N TYR A 79 21.94 20.96 -12.72
CA TYR A 79 22.28 19.59 -13.10
C TYR A 79 21.46 19.14 -14.32
N LYS A 80 20.16 19.46 -14.33
CA LYS A 80 19.29 19.14 -15.47
C LYS A 80 19.74 19.89 -16.72
N SER A 81 19.99 21.19 -16.60
CA SER A 81 20.41 22.04 -17.72
C SER A 81 21.74 21.58 -18.33
N GLU A 82 22.70 21.13 -17.50
CA GLU A 82 23.98 20.63 -18.00
C GLU A 82 23.80 19.30 -18.77
N ILE A 83 22.90 18.40 -18.27
CA ILE A 83 22.56 17.17 -19.00
C ILE A 83 21.86 17.47 -20.32
N GLU A 84 20.91 18.42 -20.33
CA GLU A 84 20.21 18.83 -21.55
C GLU A 84 21.16 19.47 -22.58
N ASN A 85 22.19 20.21 -22.13
CA ASN A 85 23.23 20.76 -23.00
C ASN A 85 24.10 19.68 -23.68
N LEU A 86 24.09 18.43 -23.18
CA LEU A 86 24.68 17.27 -23.86
C LEU A 86 23.77 16.68 -24.94
N GLY A 87 22.66 17.35 -25.29
CA GLY A 87 21.69 16.90 -26.27
C GLY A 87 20.79 15.79 -25.76
N VAL A 88 20.59 15.69 -24.44
CA VAL A 88 19.73 14.71 -23.79
C VAL A 88 18.38 15.34 -23.48
N LYS A 89 17.28 14.68 -23.88
CA LYS A 89 15.93 15.07 -23.45
C LYS A 89 15.59 14.30 -22.17
N ILE A 90 15.36 15.02 -21.08
CA ILE A 90 14.83 14.43 -19.84
C ILE A 90 13.37 14.04 -20.09
N ILE A 91 13.02 12.79 -19.73
CA ILE A 91 11.68 12.22 -19.91
C ILE A 91 10.89 12.33 -18.60
N ARG A 92 11.49 11.90 -17.46
CA ARG A 92 10.84 11.98 -16.14
C ARG A 92 11.79 12.60 -15.11
N GLU A 93 11.22 13.39 -14.22
CA GLU A 93 11.88 13.84 -12.99
C GLU A 93 11.30 13.05 -11.82
N LEU A 94 12.15 12.29 -11.14
CA LEU A 94 11.78 11.44 -10.04
C LEU A 94 12.39 11.96 -8.74
N ASN A 95 11.75 12.98 -8.16
CA ASN A 95 12.26 13.67 -6.98
C ASN A 95 12.55 12.72 -5.83
N TRP A 96 11.65 11.77 -5.57
CA TRP A 96 11.81 10.82 -4.46
C TRP A 96 13.06 9.94 -4.59
N PHE A 97 13.55 9.75 -5.81
CA PHE A 97 14.74 8.92 -6.09
C PHE A 97 16.00 9.76 -6.34
N ASN A 98 15.88 11.08 -6.31
CA ASN A 98 16.93 11.99 -6.70
C ASN A 98 17.51 11.63 -8.08
N SER A 99 16.64 11.42 -9.06
CA SER A 99 17.01 10.96 -10.40
C SER A 99 16.13 11.57 -11.49
N VAL A 100 16.65 11.52 -12.71
CA VAL A 100 15.88 11.75 -13.94
C VAL A 100 15.98 10.52 -14.82
N SER A 101 15.00 10.31 -15.71
CA SER A 101 15.11 9.31 -16.78
C SER A 101 15.27 9.98 -18.15
N ALA A 102 16.04 9.36 -19.02
CA ALA A 102 16.32 9.86 -20.37
C ALA A 102 16.74 8.72 -21.30
N TYR A 103 16.50 8.89 -22.61
CA TYR A 103 17.08 8.02 -23.63
C TYR A 103 18.52 8.43 -23.92
N LEU A 104 19.48 7.50 -23.77
CA LEU A 104 20.91 7.78 -23.89
C LEU A 104 21.58 6.84 -24.88
N ASN A 105 22.54 7.35 -25.64
CA ASN A 105 23.50 6.54 -26.36
C ASN A 105 24.77 6.29 -25.52
N SER A 106 25.62 5.37 -25.94
CA SER A 106 26.85 4.98 -25.20
C SER A 106 27.80 6.16 -24.94
N TYR A 107 27.86 7.13 -25.87
CA TYR A 107 28.72 8.30 -25.72
C TYR A 107 28.19 9.24 -24.64
N GLN A 108 26.88 9.49 -24.62
CA GLN A 108 26.21 10.32 -23.61
C GLN A 108 26.35 9.69 -22.21
N ILE A 109 26.21 8.36 -22.10
CA ILE A 109 26.40 7.64 -20.82
C ILE A 109 27.79 7.90 -20.26
N GLU A 110 28.84 7.78 -21.07
CA GLU A 110 30.20 7.99 -20.60
C GLU A 110 30.48 9.46 -20.20
N LEU A 111 29.91 10.43 -20.88
CA LEU A 111 30.03 11.83 -20.50
C LEU A 111 29.30 12.12 -19.18
N ILE A 112 28.08 11.64 -19.04
CA ILE A 112 27.24 11.89 -17.85
C ILE A 112 27.87 11.23 -16.62
N LYS A 113 28.42 10.04 -16.71
CA LYS A 113 29.13 9.36 -15.60
C LYS A 113 30.33 10.16 -15.06
N GLN A 114 30.92 11.03 -15.87
CA GLN A 114 32.06 11.86 -15.46
C GLN A 114 31.65 13.14 -14.72
N LEU A 115 30.38 13.51 -14.74
CA LEU A 115 29.88 14.70 -14.05
C LEU A 115 30.00 14.54 -12.51
N PRO A 116 30.57 15.50 -11.78
CA PRO A 116 30.93 15.33 -10.38
C PRO A 116 29.74 15.08 -9.45
N TYR A 117 28.55 15.55 -9.83
CA TYR A 117 27.30 15.44 -9.09
C TYR A 117 26.47 14.19 -9.47
N VAL A 118 26.87 13.45 -10.49
CA VAL A 118 26.22 12.18 -10.87
C VAL A 118 26.72 11.06 -9.96
N LYS A 119 25.79 10.30 -9.38
CA LYS A 119 26.04 9.15 -8.53
C LYS A 119 26.20 7.88 -9.36
N SER A 120 25.23 7.61 -10.25
CA SER A 120 25.20 6.45 -11.15
C SER A 120 24.34 6.72 -12.37
N VAL A 121 24.54 5.95 -13.43
CA VAL A 121 23.68 5.86 -14.61
C VAL A 121 23.32 4.40 -14.78
N GLU A 122 22.03 4.08 -14.65
CA GLU A 122 21.50 2.71 -14.60
C GLU A 122 20.41 2.54 -15.65
N PRO A 123 20.33 1.40 -16.36
CA PRO A 123 19.27 1.19 -17.33
C PRO A 123 17.89 1.14 -16.65
N VAL A 124 16.89 1.75 -17.26
CA VAL A 124 15.48 1.51 -16.93
C VAL A 124 15.16 0.10 -17.41
N LYS A 125 14.73 -0.76 -16.49
CA LYS A 125 14.38 -2.14 -16.87
C LYS A 125 13.11 -2.12 -17.72
N LYS A 126 13.14 -2.86 -18.81
CA LYS A 126 12.00 -3.04 -19.71
C LYS A 126 11.16 -4.18 -19.13
N LEU A 127 9.91 -3.87 -18.80
CA LEU A 127 8.98 -4.81 -18.19
C LEU A 127 8.02 -5.35 -19.26
N PHE A 128 7.68 -6.63 -19.16
CA PHE A 128 6.63 -7.21 -20.00
C PHE A 128 5.32 -7.18 -19.21
N TYR A 129 4.33 -6.51 -19.73
CA TYR A 129 2.97 -6.66 -19.30
C TYR A 129 2.37 -7.87 -20.01
N LYS A 130 2.26 -8.97 -19.28
CA LYS A 130 1.54 -10.15 -19.77
C LYS A 130 0.06 -9.90 -19.61
N ASN A 131 -0.60 -9.53 -20.69
CA ASN A 131 -2.05 -9.36 -20.72
C ASN A 131 -2.74 -10.73 -20.74
N ASP A 132 -2.70 -11.44 -19.60
CA ASP A 132 -3.44 -12.70 -19.38
C ASP A 132 -4.91 -12.45 -18.98
N PHE A 133 -5.42 -11.23 -19.24
CA PHE A 133 -6.77 -10.82 -18.90
C PHE A 133 -7.81 -11.58 -19.74
N LYS A 134 -8.27 -12.71 -19.23
CA LYS A 134 -9.35 -13.51 -19.82
C LYS A 134 -10.69 -12.98 -19.32
N TYR A 135 -11.61 -12.76 -20.24
CA TYR A 135 -12.94 -12.26 -19.94
C TYR A 135 -14.01 -12.97 -20.78
N GLU A 136 -15.24 -13.00 -20.22
CA GLU A 136 -16.44 -13.49 -20.90
C GLU A 136 -17.47 -12.36 -20.92
N ILE A 137 -18.13 -12.12 -22.07
CA ILE A 137 -19.17 -11.10 -22.20
C ILE A 137 -20.50 -11.73 -21.84
N ASP A 138 -21.20 -11.16 -20.85
CA ASP A 138 -22.56 -11.54 -20.47
C ASP A 138 -23.46 -10.30 -20.40
N ASN A 139 -24.63 -10.40 -21.05
CA ASN A 139 -25.65 -9.35 -21.05
C ASN A 139 -26.92 -9.82 -20.30
N SER A 140 -26.84 -10.84 -19.45
CA SER A 140 -27.99 -11.33 -18.68
C SER A 140 -28.29 -10.43 -17.49
N LEU A 141 -29.54 -9.99 -17.37
CA LEU A 141 -30.01 -9.21 -16.22
C LEU A 141 -30.63 -10.16 -15.18
N LEU A 142 -30.00 -10.29 -14.01
CA LEU A 142 -30.59 -10.95 -12.85
C LEU A 142 -31.02 -9.90 -11.81
N LYS A 143 -32.29 -9.95 -11.40
CA LYS A 143 -32.80 -9.15 -10.28
C LYS A 143 -32.68 -9.97 -9.00
N LEU A 144 -31.69 -9.64 -8.17
CA LEU A 144 -31.55 -10.14 -6.80
C LEU A 144 -31.62 -8.92 -5.87
N SER A 145 -32.66 -8.78 -5.05
CA SER A 145 -32.68 -7.69 -4.06
C SER A 145 -33.55 -7.95 -2.85
N ASP A 146 -32.94 -7.58 -1.70
CA ASP A 146 -33.59 -7.12 -0.46
C ASP A 146 -32.73 -6.05 0.23
N THR A 147 -31.89 -5.34 -0.51
CA THR A 147 -30.97 -4.30 -0.01
C THR A 147 -31.35 -2.92 -0.55
N THR A 148 -30.92 -1.85 0.12
CA THR A 148 -31.09 -0.45 -0.31
C THR A 148 -30.59 -0.21 -1.73
N TYR A 149 -29.60 -0.98 -2.16
CA TYR A 149 -29.02 -0.99 -3.50
C TYR A 149 -29.14 -2.38 -4.11
N ASN A 150 -29.40 -2.44 -5.41
CA ASN A 150 -29.40 -3.69 -6.15
C ASN A 150 -28.08 -3.84 -6.92
N TYR A 151 -27.27 -4.80 -6.52
CA TYR A 151 -25.92 -5.04 -7.07
C TYR A 151 -25.92 -5.91 -8.34
N GLY A 152 -27.06 -6.45 -8.75
CA GLY A 152 -27.13 -7.36 -9.90
C GLY A 152 -26.17 -8.53 -9.80
N LEU A 153 -25.46 -8.82 -10.90
CA LEU A 153 -24.47 -9.92 -10.97
C LEU A 153 -23.24 -9.66 -10.13
N ALA A 154 -22.93 -8.40 -9.81
CA ALA A 154 -21.80 -8.03 -8.94
C ALA A 154 -22.05 -8.32 -7.45
N TYR A 155 -23.26 -8.73 -7.04
CA TYR A 155 -23.58 -8.95 -5.62
C TYR A 155 -22.59 -9.88 -4.90
N LYS A 156 -22.25 -11.01 -5.49
CA LYS A 156 -21.43 -12.04 -4.84
C LYS A 156 -20.01 -11.54 -4.55
N GLN A 157 -19.40 -10.81 -5.48
CA GLN A 157 -18.05 -10.29 -5.35
C GLN A 157 -17.90 -9.26 -4.21
N VAL A 158 -18.95 -8.45 -3.96
CA VAL A 158 -18.93 -7.44 -2.89
C VAL A 158 -19.51 -7.97 -1.57
N ASN A 159 -20.42 -8.95 -1.63
CA ASN A 159 -21.04 -9.53 -0.43
C ASN A 159 -20.07 -10.39 0.38
N LEU A 160 -19.11 -11.06 -0.27
CA LEU A 160 -18.06 -11.84 0.42
C LEU A 160 -17.36 -11.00 1.49
N SER A 161 -17.12 -9.73 1.21
CA SER A 161 -16.47 -8.78 2.12
C SER A 161 -17.45 -7.91 2.94
N GLY A 162 -18.75 -8.19 2.92
CA GLY A 162 -19.76 -7.50 3.72
C GLY A 162 -20.05 -6.05 3.28
N ILE A 163 -19.69 -5.65 2.07
CA ILE A 163 -19.86 -4.29 1.55
C ILE A 163 -21.33 -3.84 1.50
N PRO A 164 -22.31 -4.67 1.04
CA PRO A 164 -23.72 -4.26 1.00
C PRO A 164 -24.28 -3.86 2.37
N PHE A 165 -23.84 -4.50 3.43
CA PHE A 165 -24.23 -4.14 4.79
C PHE A 165 -23.75 -2.72 5.16
N ILE A 166 -22.53 -2.37 4.83
CA ILE A 166 -21.95 -1.05 5.11
C ILE A 166 -22.62 0.05 4.27
N HIS A 167 -22.89 -0.23 2.99
CA HIS A 167 -23.67 0.68 2.15
C HIS A 167 -25.07 0.94 2.70
N SER A 168 -25.73 -0.06 3.34
CA SER A 168 -27.03 0.13 4.00
C SER A 168 -26.96 1.08 5.20
N LYS A 169 -25.77 1.36 5.71
CA LYS A 169 -25.50 2.33 6.77
C LYS A 169 -25.10 3.71 6.22
N ASN A 170 -25.22 3.94 4.91
CA ASN A 170 -24.88 5.16 4.17
C ASN A 170 -23.39 5.51 4.18
N ILE A 171 -22.50 4.52 4.30
CA ILE A 171 -21.05 4.64 4.17
C ILE A 171 -20.67 4.06 2.82
N SER A 172 -20.17 4.88 1.88
CA SER A 172 -19.90 4.51 0.49
C SER A 172 -18.67 5.21 -0.12
N GLY A 173 -17.73 5.64 0.73
CA GLY A 173 -16.45 6.24 0.32
C GLY A 173 -16.46 7.78 0.24
N GLN A 174 -17.43 8.45 0.82
CA GLN A 174 -17.52 9.90 0.81
C GLN A 174 -16.27 10.56 1.41
N ASN A 175 -15.83 11.67 0.79
CA ASN A 175 -14.67 12.49 1.19
C ASN A 175 -13.29 11.80 1.04
N VAL A 176 -13.24 10.62 0.45
CA VAL A 176 -11.99 9.90 0.20
C VAL A 176 -11.53 10.12 -1.25
N LEU A 177 -10.24 10.36 -1.43
CA LEU A 177 -9.60 10.53 -2.74
C LEU A 177 -8.74 9.30 -3.06
N ILE A 178 -9.07 8.60 -4.16
CA ILE A 178 -8.43 7.36 -4.58
C ILE A 178 -7.69 7.58 -5.89
N GLY A 179 -6.40 7.23 -5.93
CA GLY A 179 -5.60 7.16 -7.13
C GLY A 179 -5.60 5.75 -7.73
N ILE A 180 -5.79 5.64 -9.05
CA ILE A 180 -5.78 4.36 -9.77
C ILE A 180 -4.69 4.43 -10.85
N LEU A 181 -3.76 3.46 -10.82
CA LEU A 181 -2.70 3.30 -11.81
C LEU A 181 -3.00 2.05 -12.64
N ASP A 182 -3.11 2.22 -13.96
CA ASP A 182 -3.44 1.12 -14.89
C ASP A 182 -3.04 1.46 -16.34
N SER A 183 -3.46 0.63 -17.29
CA SER A 183 -3.16 0.74 -18.71
C SER A 183 -4.01 1.76 -19.49
N GLY A 184 -5.01 2.37 -18.84
CA GLY A 184 -5.92 3.36 -19.42
C GLY A 184 -7.37 3.20 -18.97
N PHE A 185 -8.23 4.20 -19.27
CA PHE A 185 -9.58 4.29 -18.72
C PHE A 185 -10.57 4.93 -19.69
N ASP A 186 -11.53 4.15 -20.22
CA ASP A 186 -12.68 4.64 -21.02
C ASP A 186 -13.86 5.00 -20.09
N TRP A 187 -13.61 5.83 -19.10
CA TRP A 187 -14.57 6.11 -18.04
C TRP A 187 -15.68 7.11 -18.42
N LYS A 188 -15.40 8.03 -19.36
CA LYS A 188 -16.33 9.09 -19.77
C LYS A 188 -17.50 8.58 -20.60
N TYR A 189 -17.36 7.39 -21.20
CA TYR A 189 -18.36 6.83 -22.10
C TYR A 189 -19.27 5.81 -21.42
N HIS A 190 -18.74 4.94 -20.56
CA HIS A 190 -19.47 3.84 -19.94
C HIS A 190 -20.46 4.35 -18.86
N GLU A 191 -21.72 3.89 -18.89
CA GLU A 191 -22.79 4.34 -18.00
C GLU A 191 -22.48 4.23 -16.50
N SER A 192 -21.75 3.19 -16.08
CA SER A 192 -21.39 2.96 -14.67
C SER A 192 -20.33 3.92 -14.16
N LEU A 193 -19.58 4.60 -15.05
CA LEU A 193 -18.40 5.41 -14.70
C LEU A 193 -18.53 6.88 -15.09
N LYS A 194 -19.29 7.22 -16.13
CA LYS A 194 -19.38 8.59 -16.72
C LYS A 194 -19.74 9.70 -15.74
N ASN A 195 -20.36 9.37 -14.62
CA ASN A 195 -20.76 10.32 -13.59
C ASN A 195 -19.87 10.28 -12.35
N LYS A 196 -18.69 9.62 -12.41
CA LYS A 196 -17.75 9.58 -11.29
C LYS A 196 -17.03 10.91 -11.13
N ASN A 197 -16.71 11.25 -9.89
CA ASN A 197 -15.97 12.46 -9.58
C ASN A 197 -14.46 12.25 -9.79
N VAL A 198 -14.05 12.22 -11.06
CA VAL A 198 -12.61 12.18 -11.44
C VAL A 198 -12.10 13.61 -11.43
N ILE A 199 -11.27 13.96 -10.47
CA ILE A 199 -10.77 15.33 -10.27
C ILE A 199 -9.51 15.63 -11.10
N ALA A 200 -8.77 14.59 -11.49
CA ALA A 200 -7.61 14.68 -12.37
C ALA A 200 -7.38 13.35 -13.09
N GLU A 201 -6.85 13.43 -14.30
CA GLU A 201 -6.34 12.28 -15.06
C GLU A 201 -5.08 12.67 -15.82
N TYR A 202 -4.15 11.73 -15.98
CA TYR A 202 -2.92 11.96 -16.73
C TYR A 202 -2.41 10.67 -17.38
N ASP A 203 -2.00 10.80 -18.65
CA ASP A 203 -1.35 9.76 -19.44
C ASP A 203 0.17 9.96 -19.40
N PHE A 204 0.87 9.13 -18.63
CA PHE A 204 2.32 9.14 -18.53
C PHE A 204 3.01 8.49 -19.73
N VAL A 205 2.25 7.88 -20.65
CA VAL A 205 2.79 7.30 -21.89
C VAL A 205 2.91 8.36 -22.98
N PHE A 206 1.86 9.19 -23.13
CA PHE A 206 1.81 10.25 -24.15
C PHE A 206 2.06 11.67 -23.62
N ASP A 207 2.18 11.85 -22.29
CA ASP A 207 2.36 13.14 -21.63
C ASP A 207 1.18 14.10 -21.86
N ASP A 208 -0.05 13.60 -21.70
CA ASP A 208 -1.26 14.41 -21.83
C ASP A 208 -2.32 14.05 -20.75
N SER A 209 -3.53 14.59 -20.87
CA SER A 209 -4.63 14.38 -19.94
C SER A 209 -5.72 13.46 -20.49
N VAL A 210 -5.41 12.57 -21.43
CA VAL A 210 -6.37 11.63 -22.02
C VAL A 210 -5.98 10.21 -21.65
N THR A 211 -6.68 9.63 -20.67
CA THR A 211 -6.40 8.26 -20.21
C THR A 211 -7.14 7.17 -20.98
N ALA A 212 -8.13 7.52 -21.81
CA ALA A 212 -8.78 6.61 -22.73
C ALA A 212 -7.85 6.34 -23.94
N ASN A 213 -8.18 5.30 -24.71
CA ASN A 213 -7.46 4.99 -25.94
C ASN A 213 -7.47 6.16 -26.92
N GLN A 214 -6.29 6.44 -27.47
CA GLN A 214 -6.08 7.46 -28.48
C GLN A 214 -5.26 6.93 -29.67
N SER A 215 -5.02 7.78 -30.68
CA SER A 215 -4.24 7.38 -31.85
C SER A 215 -2.83 6.98 -31.44
N GLY A 216 -2.46 5.75 -31.70
CA GLY A 216 -1.17 5.17 -31.34
C GLY A 216 -1.26 4.10 -30.25
N ASP A 217 -2.36 4.03 -29.50
CA ASP A 217 -2.61 2.95 -28.55
C ASP A 217 -3.02 1.64 -29.23
N ILE A 218 -2.86 0.52 -28.55
CA ILE A 218 -3.47 -0.76 -28.94
C ILE A 218 -4.98 -0.68 -28.67
N GLN A 219 -5.80 -1.24 -29.56
CA GLN A 219 -7.25 -1.09 -29.59
C GLN A 219 -7.99 -1.43 -28.29
N SER A 220 -7.40 -2.12 -27.35
CA SER A 220 -8.05 -2.55 -26.10
C SER A 220 -7.20 -2.27 -24.87
N GLN A 221 -6.28 -1.32 -24.98
CA GLN A 221 -5.35 -0.99 -23.91
C GLN A 221 -6.06 -0.53 -22.63
N ASP A 222 -7.07 0.34 -22.77
CA ASP A 222 -7.86 0.89 -21.65
C ASP A 222 -8.93 -0.05 -21.10
N ARG A 223 -9.09 -1.26 -21.66
CA ARG A 223 -10.12 -2.21 -21.20
C ARG A 223 -9.88 -2.65 -19.76
N HIS A 224 -8.64 -2.98 -19.42
CA HIS A 224 -8.30 -3.48 -18.10
C HIS A 224 -8.54 -2.41 -17.03
N GLY A 225 -8.02 -1.20 -17.18
CA GLY A 225 -8.25 -0.12 -16.21
C GLY A 225 -9.71 0.31 -16.11
N THR A 226 -10.47 0.31 -17.22
CA THR A 226 -11.91 0.57 -17.21
C THR A 226 -12.64 -0.46 -16.36
N TYR A 227 -12.33 -1.74 -16.54
CA TYR A 227 -12.88 -2.83 -15.75
C TYR A 227 -12.54 -2.68 -14.27
N VAL A 228 -11.25 -2.50 -13.93
CA VAL A 228 -10.76 -2.30 -12.56
C VAL A 228 -11.44 -1.10 -11.89
N PHE A 229 -11.55 0.02 -12.59
CA PHE A 229 -12.23 1.20 -12.07
C PHE A 229 -13.71 0.93 -11.78
N SER A 230 -14.38 0.13 -12.61
CA SER A 230 -15.78 -0.22 -12.40
C SER A 230 -16.00 -1.14 -11.19
N LEU A 231 -15.06 -2.02 -10.87
CA LEU A 231 -15.11 -2.85 -9.66
C LEU A 231 -14.98 -2.02 -8.39
N LEU A 232 -14.18 -0.94 -8.43
CA LEU A 232 -14.01 -0.01 -7.30
C LEU A 232 -15.18 0.95 -7.15
N ALA A 233 -15.64 1.54 -8.25
CA ALA A 233 -16.46 2.74 -8.27
C ALA A 233 -17.73 2.65 -9.08
N GLY A 234 -17.95 1.58 -9.83
CA GLY A 234 -19.14 1.45 -10.67
C GLY A 234 -20.44 1.74 -9.90
N SER A 235 -21.42 2.39 -10.55
CA SER A 235 -22.71 2.69 -9.90
C SER A 235 -23.86 2.67 -10.91
N THR A 236 -24.19 1.47 -11.38
CA THR A 236 -25.39 1.22 -12.17
C THR A 236 -26.27 0.28 -11.37
N ASP A 237 -27.41 0.81 -10.90
CA ASP A 237 -28.36 0.02 -10.11
C ASP A 237 -28.81 -1.23 -10.87
N SER A 238 -28.96 -2.33 -10.14
CA SER A 238 -29.33 -3.64 -10.67
C SER A 238 -28.27 -4.30 -11.57
N ILE A 239 -27.06 -3.74 -11.67
CA ILE A 239 -25.98 -4.25 -12.52
C ILE A 239 -24.66 -4.34 -11.76
N VAL A 240 -24.05 -3.22 -11.40
CA VAL A 240 -22.77 -3.16 -10.67
C VAL A 240 -22.73 -1.97 -9.73
N ILE A 241 -22.37 -2.23 -8.46
CA ILE A 241 -22.09 -1.20 -7.48
C ILE A 241 -20.79 -1.55 -6.77
N GLY A 242 -19.76 -0.76 -7.03
CA GLY A 242 -18.45 -0.89 -6.39
C GLY A 242 -18.44 -0.38 -4.95
N PRO A 243 -17.47 -0.78 -4.12
CA PRO A 243 -17.42 -0.40 -2.71
C PRO A 243 -17.30 1.12 -2.47
N ALA A 244 -16.58 1.84 -3.32
CA ALA A 244 -16.25 3.25 -3.12
C ALA A 244 -16.92 4.18 -4.16
N PHE A 245 -18.17 3.90 -4.52
CA PHE A 245 -18.84 4.58 -5.63
C PHE A 245 -19.08 6.09 -5.40
N ASN A 246 -18.99 6.59 -4.17
CA ASN A 246 -19.11 8.00 -3.81
C ASN A 246 -17.76 8.67 -3.46
N SER A 247 -16.63 8.02 -3.74
CA SER A 247 -15.30 8.62 -3.62
C SER A 247 -14.99 9.58 -4.77
N SER A 248 -13.91 10.35 -4.60
CA SER A 248 -13.26 11.10 -5.68
C SER A 248 -12.07 10.31 -6.21
N PHE A 249 -11.72 10.52 -7.49
CA PHE A 249 -10.72 9.70 -8.16
C PHE A 249 -9.67 10.53 -8.89
N ILE A 250 -8.45 9.99 -8.96
CA ILE A 250 -7.37 10.42 -9.85
C ILE A 250 -6.94 9.21 -10.66
N LEU A 251 -6.85 9.36 -11.99
CA LEU A 251 -6.51 8.28 -12.91
C LEU A 251 -5.14 8.52 -13.54
N ALA A 252 -4.26 7.52 -13.53
CA ALA A 252 -2.97 7.56 -14.21
C ALA A 252 -2.84 6.37 -15.17
N LYS A 253 -2.64 6.67 -16.44
CA LYS A 253 -2.23 5.68 -17.43
C LYS A 253 -0.70 5.58 -17.41
N THR A 254 -0.17 4.45 -16.92
CA THR A 254 1.27 4.24 -16.70
C THR A 254 1.88 3.20 -17.63
N GLU A 255 1.05 2.33 -18.23
CA GLU A 255 1.50 1.19 -19.01
C GLU A 255 1.53 1.49 -20.51
N ASP A 256 2.67 1.30 -21.16
CA ASP A 256 2.82 1.31 -22.60
C ASP A 256 2.76 -0.11 -23.17
N VAL A 257 1.59 -0.55 -23.58
CA VAL A 257 1.38 -1.92 -24.10
C VAL A 257 1.51 -2.01 -25.64
N ARG A 258 2.01 -0.96 -26.31
CA ARG A 258 2.20 -0.94 -27.79
C ARG A 258 3.26 -1.90 -28.27
N SER A 259 4.21 -2.22 -27.45
CA SER A 259 5.21 -3.26 -27.71
C SER A 259 5.26 -4.19 -26.52
N GLU A 260 5.37 -5.49 -26.75
CA GLU A 260 5.52 -6.49 -25.70
C GLU A 260 6.79 -6.28 -24.83
N SER A 261 7.49 -5.16 -25.02
CA SER A 261 8.82 -4.91 -24.50
C SER A 261 8.97 -3.67 -23.61
N GLN A 262 7.94 -2.85 -23.31
CA GLN A 262 8.19 -1.52 -22.71
C GLN A 262 7.10 -1.05 -21.75
N VAL A 263 6.99 -1.68 -20.61
CA VAL A 263 6.37 -1.03 -19.43
C VAL A 263 7.47 -0.32 -18.68
N GLU A 264 7.26 0.94 -18.33
CA GLU A 264 8.31 1.81 -17.82
C GLU A 264 8.10 2.10 -16.33
N GLU A 265 8.94 1.51 -15.47
CA GLU A 265 8.89 1.70 -14.00
C GLU A 265 8.90 3.16 -13.57
N ASP A 266 9.52 4.04 -14.37
CA ASP A 266 9.57 5.47 -14.07
C ASP A 266 8.22 6.17 -14.28
N ASN A 267 7.36 5.71 -15.21
CA ASN A 267 5.99 6.21 -15.35
C ASN A 267 5.17 5.90 -14.11
N TYR A 268 5.28 4.67 -13.58
CA TYR A 268 4.62 4.26 -12.34
C TYR A 268 5.07 5.13 -11.15
N ALA A 269 6.40 5.30 -11.00
CA ALA A 269 6.97 6.11 -9.94
C ALA A 269 6.56 7.59 -10.07
N ALA A 270 6.58 8.16 -11.28
CA ALA A 270 6.15 9.53 -11.53
C ALA A 270 4.65 9.72 -11.23
N ALA A 271 3.81 8.75 -11.60
CA ALA A 271 2.38 8.78 -11.30
C ALA A 271 2.11 8.79 -9.79
N LEU A 272 2.82 7.99 -9.01
CA LEU A 272 2.69 8.00 -7.55
C LEU A 272 3.13 9.33 -6.93
N ILE A 273 4.24 9.91 -7.39
CA ILE A 273 4.71 11.25 -6.94
C ILE A 273 3.63 12.30 -7.23
N TRP A 274 3.06 12.27 -8.43
CA TRP A 274 2.01 13.19 -8.84
C TRP A 274 0.72 13.01 -8.03
N MET A 275 0.21 11.78 -7.90
CA MET A 275 -1.00 11.48 -7.12
C MET A 275 -0.85 11.87 -5.65
N GLU A 276 0.32 11.58 -5.08
CA GLU A 276 0.64 11.93 -3.70
C GLU A 276 0.59 13.45 -3.49
N SER A 277 1.17 14.24 -4.39
CA SER A 277 1.16 15.71 -4.32
C SER A 277 -0.26 16.31 -4.45
N LEU A 278 -1.17 15.63 -5.14
CA LEU A 278 -2.58 16.00 -5.26
C LEU A 278 -3.42 15.59 -4.04
N GLY A 279 -2.89 14.79 -3.11
CA GLY A 279 -3.53 14.49 -1.84
C GLY A 279 -4.35 13.21 -1.84
N VAL A 280 -4.03 12.19 -2.65
CA VAL A 280 -4.70 10.88 -2.56
C VAL A 280 -4.57 10.28 -1.16
N ASP A 281 -5.65 9.74 -0.65
CA ASP A 281 -5.67 9.00 0.62
C ASP A 281 -5.27 7.54 0.39
N ILE A 282 -5.67 6.99 -0.76
CA ILE A 282 -5.48 5.60 -1.14
C ILE A 282 -4.94 5.56 -2.56
N THR A 283 -4.02 4.65 -2.85
CA THR A 283 -3.69 4.25 -4.22
C THR A 283 -3.96 2.77 -4.42
N THR A 284 -4.45 2.41 -5.62
CA THR A 284 -4.62 1.02 -6.03
C THR A 284 -4.00 0.81 -7.40
N SER A 285 -3.22 -0.26 -7.55
CA SER A 285 -2.67 -0.68 -8.83
C SER A 285 -2.92 -2.16 -9.07
N SER A 286 -3.43 -2.46 -10.26
CA SER A 286 -3.68 -3.83 -10.68
C SER A 286 -2.59 -4.33 -11.62
N LEU A 287 -1.34 -3.99 -11.28
CA LEU A 287 -0.13 -4.19 -12.07
C LEU A 287 0.84 -5.09 -11.30
N GLY A 288 1.68 -5.84 -12.02
CA GLY A 288 2.67 -6.70 -11.41
C GLY A 288 3.85 -6.98 -12.34
N TYR A 289 5.07 -6.93 -11.80
CA TYR A 289 6.31 -6.96 -12.54
C TYR A 289 7.25 -8.04 -11.99
N ASN A 290 7.67 -9.01 -12.84
CA ASN A 290 8.59 -10.10 -12.45
C ASN A 290 9.50 -10.59 -13.56
N GLU A 291 8.97 -11.13 -14.67
CA GLU A 291 9.74 -11.73 -15.77
C GLU A 291 9.74 -10.83 -17.00
N PHE A 292 10.84 -10.90 -17.77
CA PHE A 292 11.01 -10.18 -19.03
C PHE A 292 11.43 -11.15 -20.11
N ASP A 293 11.15 -10.85 -21.39
CA ASP A 293 11.59 -11.67 -22.54
C ASP A 293 13.11 -11.71 -22.69
N ASP A 294 13.80 -10.69 -22.15
CA ASP A 294 15.26 -10.72 -22.03
C ASP A 294 15.64 -11.21 -20.63
N ASN A 295 16.15 -12.44 -20.54
CA ASN A 295 16.60 -13.05 -19.30
C ASN A 295 17.64 -12.23 -18.51
N ASN A 296 18.33 -11.27 -19.14
CA ASN A 296 19.31 -10.40 -18.50
C ASN A 296 18.70 -9.20 -17.79
N SER A 297 17.45 -8.84 -18.08
CA SER A 297 16.74 -7.71 -17.48
C SER A 297 15.65 -8.12 -16.48
N SER A 298 15.27 -9.40 -16.43
CA SER A 298 14.25 -9.92 -15.52
C SER A 298 14.61 -9.77 -14.07
N TYR A 299 13.61 -9.56 -13.22
CA TYR A 299 13.78 -9.68 -11.78
C TYR A 299 13.85 -11.14 -11.37
N SER A 300 14.67 -11.42 -10.37
CA SER A 300 14.70 -12.72 -9.71
C SER A 300 13.84 -12.69 -8.44
N TYR A 301 13.55 -13.85 -7.89
CA TYR A 301 12.84 -13.90 -6.61
C TYR A 301 13.60 -13.15 -5.49
N SER A 302 14.94 -13.11 -5.54
CA SER A 302 15.75 -12.35 -4.57
C SER A 302 15.51 -10.84 -4.62
N ASP A 303 14.94 -10.32 -5.71
CA ASP A 303 14.63 -8.91 -5.88
C ASP A 303 13.25 -8.55 -5.25
N MET A 304 12.46 -9.57 -4.87
CA MET A 304 11.20 -9.41 -4.14
C MET A 304 11.46 -9.22 -2.64
N ASP A 305 12.29 -8.26 -2.30
CA ASP A 305 12.85 -8.01 -0.96
C ASP A 305 12.33 -6.73 -0.29
N GLY A 306 11.36 -6.06 -0.92
CA GLY A 306 10.75 -4.83 -0.43
C GLY A 306 11.53 -3.55 -0.73
N LYS A 307 12.70 -3.62 -1.40
CA LYS A 307 13.57 -2.44 -1.57
C LYS A 307 14.33 -2.38 -2.90
N THR A 308 14.36 -3.45 -3.69
CA THR A 308 15.19 -3.52 -4.90
C THR A 308 14.52 -2.83 -6.09
N THR A 309 13.25 -3.11 -6.38
CA THR A 309 12.60 -2.55 -7.57
C THR A 309 12.19 -1.09 -7.37
N ILE A 310 12.20 -0.32 -8.45
CA ILE A 310 11.80 1.11 -8.41
C ILE A 310 10.32 1.24 -8.01
N VAL A 311 9.45 0.41 -8.57
CA VAL A 311 8.01 0.43 -8.26
C VAL A 311 7.74 0.11 -6.80
N THR A 312 8.45 -0.87 -6.21
CA THR A 312 8.36 -1.20 -4.79
C THR A 312 8.84 -0.07 -3.89
N ARG A 313 9.94 0.56 -4.25
CA ARG A 313 10.43 1.76 -3.52
C ARG A 313 9.44 2.92 -3.61
N ALA A 314 8.79 3.11 -4.77
CA ALA A 314 7.79 4.17 -4.95
C ALA A 314 6.57 3.96 -4.04
N VAL A 315 6.01 2.75 -3.97
CA VAL A 315 4.87 2.46 -3.08
C VAL A 315 5.24 2.61 -1.60
N ASN A 316 6.45 2.22 -1.20
CA ASN A 316 6.93 2.43 0.16
C ASN A 316 7.05 3.93 0.49
N LEU A 317 7.57 4.75 -0.43
CA LEU A 317 7.70 6.20 -0.24
C LEU A 317 6.32 6.91 -0.20
N ALA A 318 5.34 6.44 -0.99
CA ALA A 318 3.96 6.89 -0.89
C ALA A 318 3.35 6.57 0.48
N TYR A 319 3.55 5.33 0.96
CA TYR A 319 3.10 4.92 2.30
C TYR A 319 3.70 5.80 3.40
N LEU A 320 5.00 6.09 3.35
CA LEU A 320 5.67 6.95 4.33
C LEU A 320 5.07 8.37 4.39
N ARG A 321 4.44 8.82 3.30
CA ARG A 321 3.74 10.11 3.18
C ARG A 321 2.26 10.04 3.55
N GLY A 322 1.83 8.91 4.11
CA GLY A 322 0.47 8.72 4.62
C GLY A 322 -0.53 8.18 3.59
N VAL A 323 -0.08 7.73 2.42
CA VAL A 323 -0.96 7.07 1.44
C VAL A 323 -1.16 5.61 1.81
N SER A 324 -2.40 5.13 1.86
CA SER A 324 -2.69 3.70 1.98
C SER A 324 -2.57 3.04 0.61
N THR A 325 -1.50 2.27 0.40
CA THR A 325 -1.13 1.73 -0.91
C THR A 325 -1.56 0.28 -1.06
N PHE A 326 -2.36 0.00 -2.09
CA PHE A 326 -2.85 -1.32 -2.47
C PHE A 326 -2.28 -1.75 -3.82
N THR A 327 -1.96 -3.03 -3.94
CA THR A 327 -1.50 -3.61 -5.20
C THR A 327 -1.97 -5.06 -5.32
N SER A 328 -2.21 -5.50 -6.55
CA SER A 328 -2.48 -6.92 -6.82
C SER A 328 -1.26 -7.77 -6.47
N ALA A 329 -1.48 -8.97 -5.94
CA ALA A 329 -0.38 -9.89 -5.57
C ALA A 329 0.34 -10.49 -6.78
N GLY A 330 -0.32 -10.52 -7.95
CA GLY A 330 0.11 -11.19 -9.17
C GLY A 330 -0.69 -12.46 -9.45
N ASN A 331 -0.59 -12.97 -10.68
CA ASN A 331 -1.36 -14.12 -11.17
C ASN A 331 -0.46 -15.34 -11.46
N GLU A 332 0.65 -15.45 -10.76
CA GLU A 332 1.71 -16.43 -11.01
C GLU A 332 1.58 -17.72 -10.15
N GLY A 333 0.54 -17.86 -9.34
CA GLY A 333 0.40 -18.95 -8.37
C GLY A 333 0.45 -20.36 -8.96
N ASN A 334 0.08 -20.55 -10.23
CA ASN A 334 0.12 -21.80 -10.95
C ASN A 334 1.23 -21.88 -12.01
N THR A 335 2.13 -20.87 -12.04
CA THR A 335 3.31 -20.85 -12.92
C THR A 335 4.57 -21.33 -12.18
N LYS A 336 5.72 -21.34 -12.86
CA LYS A 336 7.02 -21.64 -12.23
C LYS A 336 7.45 -20.57 -11.23
N TRP A 337 7.03 -19.32 -11.41
CA TRP A 337 7.33 -18.21 -10.51
C TRP A 337 6.62 -18.36 -9.16
N LYS A 338 5.31 -18.59 -9.15
CA LYS A 338 4.37 -18.79 -8.04
C LYS A 338 4.31 -17.70 -6.96
N TYR A 339 5.33 -16.89 -6.82
CA TYR A 339 5.45 -15.84 -5.79
C TYR A 339 4.76 -14.53 -6.20
N ILE A 340 4.65 -13.62 -5.24
CA ILE A 340 4.19 -12.26 -5.49
C ILE A 340 5.09 -11.56 -6.51
N THR A 341 4.57 -10.54 -7.16
CA THR A 341 5.29 -9.71 -8.13
C THR A 341 5.48 -8.29 -7.60
N ALA A 342 6.53 -7.57 -7.99
CA ALA A 342 6.67 -6.18 -7.59
C ALA A 342 5.51 -5.33 -8.17
N PRO A 343 4.96 -4.36 -7.41
CA PRO A 343 5.39 -3.85 -6.12
C PRO A 343 4.74 -4.54 -4.90
N ALA A 344 4.11 -5.71 -5.06
CA ALA A 344 3.43 -6.42 -3.96
C ALA A 344 4.38 -6.84 -2.82
N ASP A 345 5.69 -6.87 -3.06
CA ASP A 345 6.72 -7.14 -2.06
C ASP A 345 7.00 -5.96 -1.11
N GLY A 346 6.42 -4.79 -1.32
CA GLY A 346 6.62 -3.60 -0.48
C GLY A 346 6.35 -3.85 1.00
N TYR A 347 6.99 -3.07 1.90
CA TYR A 347 7.01 -3.35 3.34
C TYR A 347 5.64 -3.16 4.01
N ASN A 348 5.07 -1.97 3.90
CA ASN A 348 3.87 -1.58 4.67
C ASN A 348 2.64 -1.40 3.78
N ILE A 349 2.75 -1.73 2.52
CA ILE A 349 1.64 -1.72 1.57
C ILE A 349 0.74 -2.94 1.78
N ILE A 350 -0.42 -2.95 1.19
CA ILE A 350 -1.32 -4.09 1.21
C ILE A 350 -1.34 -4.73 -0.19
N SER A 351 -0.74 -5.92 -0.30
CA SER A 351 -0.89 -6.76 -1.48
C SER A 351 -2.14 -7.63 -1.35
N VAL A 352 -2.89 -7.79 -2.42
CA VAL A 352 -4.20 -8.42 -2.41
C VAL A 352 -4.20 -9.65 -3.32
N GLY A 353 -4.41 -10.82 -2.71
CA GLY A 353 -4.61 -12.07 -3.43
C GLY A 353 -6.08 -12.29 -3.82
N ALA A 354 -6.34 -13.29 -4.64
CA ALA A 354 -7.66 -13.59 -5.18
C ALA A 354 -8.27 -14.87 -4.59
N VAL A 355 -9.54 -14.79 -4.20
CA VAL A 355 -10.39 -15.94 -3.84
C VAL A 355 -11.65 -15.95 -4.72
N ASP A 356 -12.32 -17.11 -4.75
CA ASP A 356 -13.64 -17.24 -5.37
C ASP A 356 -14.77 -16.74 -4.43
N GLU A 357 -16.02 -16.75 -4.90
CA GLU A 357 -17.19 -16.34 -4.12
C GLU A 357 -17.47 -17.19 -2.86
N GLN A 358 -16.83 -18.36 -2.72
CA GLN A 358 -16.87 -19.22 -1.54
C GLN A 358 -15.67 -19.00 -0.60
N GLY A 359 -14.73 -18.11 -0.95
CA GLY A 359 -13.54 -17.83 -0.16
C GLY A 359 -12.38 -18.81 -0.38
N ASN A 360 -12.42 -19.66 -1.40
CA ASN A 360 -11.31 -20.54 -1.74
C ASN A 360 -10.26 -19.78 -2.55
N ILE A 361 -8.98 -19.99 -2.21
CA ILE A 361 -7.86 -19.35 -2.94
C ILE A 361 -7.86 -19.72 -4.41
N ALA A 362 -7.80 -18.72 -5.29
CA ALA A 362 -7.68 -18.96 -6.72
C ALA A 362 -6.32 -19.58 -7.07
N SER A 363 -6.31 -20.56 -7.96
CA SER A 363 -5.09 -21.28 -8.33
C SER A 363 -4.01 -20.37 -8.92
N PHE A 364 -4.42 -19.33 -9.62
CA PHE A 364 -3.52 -18.33 -10.23
C PHE A 364 -2.98 -17.30 -9.22
N SER A 365 -3.65 -17.10 -8.07
CA SER A 365 -3.22 -16.08 -7.10
C SER A 365 -1.80 -16.32 -6.63
N SER A 366 -0.93 -15.34 -6.82
CA SER A 366 0.45 -15.35 -6.35
C SER A 366 0.52 -15.43 -4.82
N ARG A 367 1.59 -16.01 -4.30
CA ARG A 367 1.75 -16.37 -2.89
C ARG A 367 3.05 -15.81 -2.33
N GLY A 368 3.11 -15.70 -1.01
CA GLY A 368 4.36 -15.43 -0.30
C GLY A 368 5.23 -16.68 -0.10
N PRO A 369 6.27 -16.55 0.72
CA PRO A 369 6.71 -15.29 1.33
C PRO A 369 7.40 -14.34 0.33
N THR A 370 7.76 -13.14 0.79
CA THR A 370 8.80 -12.35 0.13
C THR A 370 10.15 -13.03 0.28
N TYR A 371 11.16 -12.59 -0.46
CA TYR A 371 12.51 -13.15 -0.33
C TYR A 371 13.10 -12.97 1.07
N ASP A 372 12.77 -11.88 1.76
CA ASP A 372 13.16 -11.59 3.15
C ASP A 372 12.20 -12.20 4.20
N GLY A 373 11.26 -13.09 3.79
CA GLY A 373 10.46 -13.93 4.67
C GLY A 373 9.15 -13.34 5.17
N ARG A 374 8.74 -12.15 4.72
CA ARG A 374 7.47 -11.53 5.13
C ARG A 374 6.26 -12.25 4.51
N ILE A 375 5.20 -12.34 5.31
CA ILE A 375 3.91 -12.89 4.85
C ILE A 375 3.33 -12.03 3.74
N LYS A 376 2.94 -12.67 2.63
CA LYS A 376 2.25 -12.11 1.48
C LYS A 376 1.29 -13.16 0.87
N PRO A 377 0.19 -12.74 0.24
CA PRO A 377 -0.36 -11.38 0.27
C PRO A 377 -0.76 -10.97 1.69
N GLU A 378 -0.98 -9.69 1.95
CA GLU A 378 -1.52 -9.29 3.25
C GLU A 378 -2.95 -9.80 3.44
N VAL A 379 -3.81 -9.62 2.45
CA VAL A 379 -5.22 -10.04 2.48
C VAL A 379 -5.66 -10.61 1.14
N VAL A 380 -6.85 -11.19 1.12
CA VAL A 380 -7.51 -11.64 -0.11
C VAL A 380 -8.91 -11.04 -0.22
N ALA A 381 -9.36 -10.85 -1.47
CA ALA A 381 -10.73 -10.47 -1.79
C ALA A 381 -11.23 -11.28 -2.99
N CYS A 382 -12.52 -11.17 -3.35
CA CYS A 382 -13.02 -11.81 -4.56
C CYS A 382 -12.18 -11.37 -5.77
N GLY A 383 -11.87 -12.32 -6.65
CA GLY A 383 -11.06 -12.11 -7.86
C GLY A 383 -11.31 -13.18 -8.90
N VAL A 384 -12.41 -13.91 -8.76
CA VAL A 384 -12.79 -14.99 -9.70
C VAL A 384 -14.18 -14.73 -10.25
N ASN A 385 -14.26 -14.54 -11.57
CA ASN A 385 -15.51 -14.24 -12.27
C ASN A 385 -16.23 -12.99 -11.72
N ASP A 386 -15.47 -11.93 -11.47
CA ASP A 386 -16.03 -10.66 -11.04
C ASP A 386 -16.62 -9.90 -12.22
N TYR A 387 -17.78 -9.25 -11.99
CA TYR A 387 -18.58 -8.60 -13.01
C TYR A 387 -18.29 -7.10 -13.02
N GLY A 388 -17.87 -6.57 -14.19
CA GLY A 388 -17.50 -5.16 -14.34
C GLY A 388 -17.68 -4.63 -15.75
N ALA A 389 -17.41 -3.34 -15.95
CA ALA A 389 -17.63 -2.62 -17.21
C ALA A 389 -16.74 -3.14 -18.35
N LEU A 390 -17.32 -3.19 -19.56
CA LEU A 390 -16.59 -3.44 -20.81
C LEU A 390 -16.31 -2.12 -21.52
N ALA A 391 -15.04 -1.73 -21.66
CA ALA A 391 -14.64 -0.52 -22.37
C ALA A 391 -15.14 -0.50 -23.83
N HIS A 392 -15.27 0.70 -24.40
CA HIS A 392 -15.77 0.97 -25.75
C HIS A 392 -17.23 0.57 -25.99
N THR A 393 -17.98 0.35 -24.90
CA THR A 393 -19.43 0.14 -24.92
C THR A 393 -20.10 1.06 -23.91
N GLU A 394 -21.31 1.50 -24.19
CA GLU A 394 -22.04 2.38 -23.26
C GLU A 394 -22.54 1.62 -22.04
N ASN A 395 -22.99 0.36 -22.21
CA ASN A 395 -23.75 -0.41 -21.23
C ASN A 395 -23.50 -1.91 -21.27
N SER A 396 -22.38 -2.36 -21.82
CA SER A 396 -22.01 -3.78 -21.80
C SER A 396 -21.02 -4.05 -20.66
N TYR A 397 -21.11 -5.26 -20.13
CA TYR A 397 -20.30 -5.72 -18.99
C TYR A 397 -19.65 -7.06 -19.30
N MET A 398 -18.69 -7.46 -18.49
CA MET A 398 -17.97 -8.69 -18.68
C MET A 398 -17.60 -9.33 -17.34
N PHE A 399 -17.41 -10.64 -17.35
CA PHE A 399 -16.76 -11.36 -16.27
C PHE A 399 -15.26 -11.48 -16.52
N ALA A 400 -14.46 -11.25 -15.50
CA ALA A 400 -13.03 -11.51 -15.57
C ALA A 400 -12.50 -12.00 -14.22
N SER A 401 -11.28 -12.58 -14.24
CA SER A 401 -10.63 -13.13 -13.06
C SER A 401 -9.18 -12.65 -13.01
N GLY A 402 -8.70 -12.39 -11.80
CA GLY A 402 -7.32 -11.96 -11.53
C GLY A 402 -7.21 -11.31 -10.17
N THR A 403 -6.02 -11.24 -9.61
CA THR A 403 -5.74 -10.40 -8.43
C THR A 403 -5.97 -8.91 -8.74
N SER A 404 -5.99 -8.57 -10.03
CA SER A 404 -6.41 -7.25 -10.54
C SER A 404 -7.88 -6.91 -10.22
N ALA A 405 -8.75 -7.91 -10.04
CA ALA A 405 -10.14 -7.68 -9.62
C ALA A 405 -10.24 -7.56 -8.09
N SER A 406 -9.41 -8.26 -7.34
CA SER A 406 -9.40 -8.23 -5.87
C SER A 406 -8.88 -6.92 -5.29
N ALA A 407 -7.84 -6.34 -5.88
CA ALA A 407 -7.19 -5.12 -5.37
C ALA A 407 -8.14 -3.91 -5.31
N PRO A 408 -8.96 -3.58 -6.33
CA PRO A 408 -9.92 -2.48 -6.26
C PRO A 408 -11.02 -2.71 -5.23
N ILE A 409 -11.47 -3.96 -5.02
CA ILE A 409 -12.45 -4.29 -3.97
C ILE A 409 -11.87 -4.03 -2.59
N ALA A 410 -10.64 -4.49 -2.33
CA ALA A 410 -9.96 -4.31 -1.05
C ALA A 410 -9.66 -2.83 -0.76
N SER A 411 -9.14 -2.08 -1.74
CA SER A 411 -8.88 -0.64 -1.58
C SER A 411 -10.16 0.15 -1.34
N GLY A 412 -11.26 -0.25 -1.97
CA GLY A 412 -12.58 0.33 -1.75
C GLY A 412 -13.11 0.12 -0.33
N ILE A 413 -12.82 -1.03 0.31
CA ILE A 413 -13.15 -1.26 1.72
C ILE A 413 -12.43 -0.26 2.64
N VAL A 414 -11.18 0.08 2.32
CA VAL A 414 -10.46 1.11 3.08
C VAL A 414 -11.05 2.50 2.85
N ALA A 415 -11.59 2.77 1.67
CA ALA A 415 -12.34 4.00 1.46
C ALA A 415 -13.60 4.06 2.33
N LEU A 416 -14.31 2.94 2.55
CA LEU A 416 -15.42 2.86 3.51
C LEU A 416 -14.93 3.14 4.94
N LEU A 417 -13.81 2.54 5.33
CA LEU A 417 -13.21 2.75 6.67
C LEU A 417 -12.82 4.22 6.90
N LEU A 418 -12.16 4.85 5.93
CA LEU A 418 -11.78 6.27 6.00
C LEU A 418 -12.99 7.21 5.97
N SER A 419 -14.05 6.83 5.23
CA SER A 419 -15.32 7.57 5.23
C SER A 419 -15.99 7.55 6.60
N ALA A 420 -15.89 6.43 7.32
CA ALA A 420 -16.40 6.29 8.69
C ALA A 420 -15.49 7.01 9.71
N PHE A 421 -14.16 6.93 9.54
CA PHE A 421 -13.16 7.43 10.48
C PHE A 421 -12.07 8.25 9.78
N PRO A 422 -12.32 9.52 9.43
CA PRO A 422 -11.36 10.35 8.69
C PRO A 422 -10.05 10.65 9.44
N HIS A 423 -10.04 10.47 10.77
CA HIS A 423 -8.86 10.70 11.60
C HIS A 423 -7.80 9.60 11.47
N LEU A 424 -8.13 8.43 10.93
CA LEU A 424 -7.20 7.30 10.86
C LEU A 424 -5.96 7.64 10.03
N LYS A 425 -4.81 7.23 10.57
CA LYS A 425 -3.52 7.19 9.88
C LYS A 425 -3.42 5.93 9.03
N ASN A 426 -2.61 5.94 8.00
CA ASN A 426 -2.42 4.76 7.15
C ASN A 426 -1.87 3.54 7.89
N GLU A 427 -1.06 3.75 8.93
CA GLU A 427 -0.59 2.70 9.83
C GLU A 427 -1.75 2.05 10.61
N GLN A 428 -2.67 2.85 11.15
CA GLN A 428 -3.86 2.35 11.84
C GLN A 428 -4.77 1.58 10.87
N ILE A 429 -4.97 2.12 9.66
CA ILE A 429 -5.74 1.48 8.59
C ILE A 429 -5.16 0.09 8.29
N ARG A 430 -3.85 0.02 8.02
CA ARG A 430 -3.18 -1.25 7.76
C ARG A 430 -3.38 -2.24 8.90
N ASN A 431 -3.14 -1.81 10.13
CA ASN A 431 -3.32 -2.66 11.31
C ASN A 431 -4.76 -3.16 11.45
N ILE A 432 -5.76 -2.27 11.33
CA ILE A 432 -7.18 -2.64 11.39
C ILE A 432 -7.51 -3.71 10.33
N ILE A 433 -7.06 -3.51 9.09
CA ILE A 433 -7.32 -4.46 8.00
C ILE A 433 -6.72 -5.83 8.31
N LEU A 434 -5.50 -5.88 8.80
CA LEU A 434 -4.85 -7.16 9.14
C LEU A 434 -5.55 -7.85 10.33
N GLU A 435 -5.79 -7.11 11.41
CA GLU A 435 -6.36 -7.66 12.66
C GLU A 435 -7.86 -8.05 12.52
N SER A 436 -8.60 -7.44 11.58
CA SER A 436 -10.03 -7.70 11.37
C SER A 436 -10.35 -8.70 10.25
N SER A 437 -9.34 -9.14 9.51
CA SER A 437 -9.50 -10.12 8.42
C SER A 437 -9.68 -11.54 8.94
N SER A 438 -10.26 -12.41 8.11
CA SER A 438 -10.78 -13.72 8.53
C SER A 438 -9.75 -14.72 9.06
N ASN A 439 -8.47 -14.51 8.79
CA ASN A 439 -7.37 -15.41 9.20
C ASN A 439 -6.32 -14.65 10.04
N SER A 440 -6.72 -13.55 10.69
CA SER A 440 -5.81 -12.66 11.43
C SER A 440 -5.00 -13.35 12.52
N LEU A 441 -5.50 -14.42 13.08
CA LEU A 441 -4.87 -15.18 14.17
C LEU A 441 -3.79 -16.16 13.70
N ASN A 442 -3.89 -16.65 12.48
CA ASN A 442 -2.98 -17.65 11.90
C ASN A 442 -2.63 -17.29 10.45
N PRO A 443 -2.07 -16.09 10.19
CA PRO A 443 -1.77 -15.66 8.84
C PRO A 443 -0.73 -16.58 8.17
N ASP A 444 -0.91 -16.82 6.87
CA ASP A 444 -0.06 -17.68 6.07
C ASP A 444 0.33 -17.08 4.72
N ASN A 445 1.15 -17.75 3.94
CA ASN A 445 1.63 -17.27 2.65
C ASN A 445 0.69 -17.58 1.47
N ASN A 446 -0.51 -18.10 1.70
CA ASN A 446 -1.51 -18.36 0.65
C ASN A 446 -2.58 -17.27 0.63
N ILE A 447 -3.16 -16.97 1.80
CA ILE A 447 -4.25 -16.00 1.94
C ILE A 447 -3.91 -14.85 2.89
N GLY A 448 -2.68 -14.80 3.39
CA GLY A 448 -2.25 -13.79 4.36
C GLY A 448 -3.11 -13.82 5.62
N TYR A 449 -3.56 -12.65 6.02
CA TYR A 449 -4.49 -12.47 7.14
C TYR A 449 -5.94 -12.85 6.78
N GLY A 450 -6.19 -13.31 5.55
CA GLY A 450 -7.47 -13.83 5.10
C GLY A 450 -8.33 -12.84 4.34
N ILE A 451 -9.63 -13.14 4.26
CA ILE A 451 -10.59 -12.33 3.53
C ILE A 451 -10.81 -11.00 4.27
N ILE A 452 -10.61 -9.90 3.56
CA ILE A 452 -10.89 -8.56 4.06
C ILE A 452 -12.40 -8.34 4.23
N SER A 453 -12.81 -7.74 5.36
CA SER A 453 -14.22 -7.50 5.68
C SER A 453 -14.47 -6.03 6.01
N ALA A 454 -15.36 -5.39 5.26
CA ALA A 454 -15.77 -4.01 5.51
C ALA A 454 -16.43 -3.84 6.88
N LYS A 455 -17.33 -4.78 7.27
CA LYS A 455 -18.01 -4.74 8.55
C LYS A 455 -17.00 -4.87 9.70
N ASN A 456 -16.17 -5.91 9.68
CA ASN A 456 -15.23 -6.16 10.77
C ASN A 456 -14.20 -5.03 10.90
N ALA A 457 -13.73 -4.46 9.77
CA ALA A 457 -12.79 -3.34 9.78
C ALA A 457 -13.40 -2.08 10.41
N ILE A 458 -14.64 -1.73 10.07
CA ILE A 458 -15.31 -0.55 10.63
C ILE A 458 -15.72 -0.78 12.09
N GLU A 459 -16.11 -1.99 12.47
CA GLU A 459 -16.41 -2.33 13.86
C GLU A 459 -15.15 -2.59 14.70
N PHE A 460 -13.95 -2.70 14.10
CA PHE A 460 -12.72 -2.82 14.87
C PHE A 460 -12.48 -1.54 15.67
N PRO A 461 -12.13 -1.61 16.97
CA PRO A 461 -11.88 -0.42 17.76
C PRO A 461 -10.64 0.33 17.23
N ASN A 462 -10.72 1.65 17.23
CA ASN A 462 -9.63 2.48 16.75
C ASN A 462 -9.40 3.68 17.67
N LEU A 463 -8.28 4.37 17.49
CA LEU A 463 -7.86 5.45 18.35
C LEU A 463 -7.76 6.76 17.57
N GLN A 464 -8.33 7.82 18.15
CA GLN A 464 -8.07 9.18 17.76
C GLN A 464 -7.21 9.85 18.83
N ARG A 465 -6.10 10.45 18.43
CA ARG A 465 -5.28 11.25 19.33
C ARG A 465 -5.68 12.72 19.22
N ILE A 466 -6.12 13.31 20.34
CA ILE A 466 -6.41 14.74 20.44
C ILE A 466 -5.49 15.31 21.52
N SER A 467 -4.50 16.10 21.10
CA SER A 467 -3.43 16.61 21.98
C SER A 467 -2.70 15.45 22.70
N ASN A 468 -2.87 15.31 23.99
CA ASN A 468 -2.26 14.24 24.80
C ASN A 468 -3.24 13.14 25.24
N GLU A 469 -4.45 13.17 24.73
CA GLU A 469 -5.49 12.19 25.06
C GLU A 469 -5.71 11.23 23.91
N PHE A 470 -6.01 9.98 24.24
CA PHE A 470 -6.44 8.96 23.28
C PHE A 470 -7.93 8.71 23.49
N ILE A 471 -8.69 8.92 22.43
CA ILE A 471 -10.12 8.62 22.38
C ILE A 471 -10.29 7.32 21.60
N LEU A 472 -10.84 6.32 22.25
CA LEU A 472 -11.26 5.08 21.62
C LEU A 472 -12.58 5.32 20.89
N HIS A 473 -12.66 4.85 19.65
CA HIS A 473 -13.89 4.75 18.88
C HIS A 473 -14.25 3.29 18.69
N LYS A 474 -15.53 2.98 18.87
CA LYS A 474 -16.11 1.67 18.62
C LYS A 474 -17.43 1.78 17.91
N MET A 475 -17.44 1.42 16.62
CA MET A 475 -18.70 1.30 15.87
C MET A 475 -19.42 0.00 16.25
N ILE A 476 -20.73 0.09 16.52
CA ILE A 476 -21.59 -1.05 16.83
C ILE A 476 -22.89 -0.88 16.02
N PHE A 477 -23.11 -1.71 14.99
CA PHE A 477 -24.21 -1.56 14.05
C PHE A 477 -25.52 -2.25 14.48
N GLU A 478 -25.65 -2.67 15.72
CA GLU A 478 -26.88 -3.26 16.23
C GLU A 478 -27.96 -2.19 16.39
N ASP A 479 -29.13 -2.39 15.81
CA ASP A 479 -30.20 -1.38 15.76
C ASP A 479 -30.97 -1.18 17.08
N LYS A 480 -30.71 -2.01 18.09
CA LYS A 480 -31.48 -2.01 19.34
C LYS A 480 -30.59 -2.14 20.58
N ILE A 481 -29.46 -1.45 20.57
CA ILE A 481 -28.59 -1.40 21.75
C ILE A 481 -29.23 -0.58 22.85
N LYS A 482 -29.09 -1.02 24.09
CA LYS A 482 -29.31 -0.18 25.26
C LYS A 482 -28.09 0.72 25.44
N GLU A 483 -28.20 1.99 25.11
CA GLU A 483 -27.10 2.97 25.16
C GLU A 483 -26.34 2.92 26.48
N SER A 484 -27.04 2.81 27.62
CA SER A 484 -26.42 2.70 28.95
C SER A 484 -25.73 1.37 29.24
N SER A 485 -25.72 0.43 28.31
CA SER A 485 -25.12 -0.90 28.48
C SER A 485 -23.79 -1.08 27.70
N VAL A 486 -23.31 -0.05 27.00
CA VAL A 486 -22.03 -0.14 26.29
C VAL A 486 -20.90 0.24 27.24
N ASP A 487 -20.16 -0.77 27.67
CA ASP A 487 -19.12 -0.62 28.65
C ASP A 487 -17.76 -1.11 28.13
N ILE A 488 -16.69 -0.44 28.55
CA ILE A 488 -15.31 -0.91 28.41
C ILE A 488 -14.84 -1.50 29.76
N VAL A 489 -14.23 -2.67 29.70
CA VAL A 489 -13.69 -3.37 30.86
C VAL A 489 -12.19 -3.56 30.66
N PHE A 490 -11.40 -3.03 31.59
CA PHE A 490 -9.94 -3.17 31.58
C PHE A 490 -9.47 -4.39 32.33
N LYS A 491 -8.37 -5.02 31.85
CA LYS A 491 -7.58 -5.99 32.58
C LYS A 491 -6.27 -5.33 33.06
N ILE A 492 -5.99 -5.42 34.35
CA ILE A 492 -4.70 -5.00 34.94
C ILE A 492 -4.15 -6.18 35.71
N ALA A 493 -3.01 -6.71 35.27
CA ALA A 493 -2.48 -8.00 35.72
C ALA A 493 -3.55 -9.10 35.55
N ASP A 494 -3.93 -9.80 36.62
CA ASP A 494 -4.97 -10.85 36.60
C ASP A 494 -6.35 -10.35 37.01
N ASP A 495 -6.48 -9.08 37.37
CA ASP A 495 -7.73 -8.50 37.82
C ASP A 495 -8.49 -7.78 36.70
N LEU A 496 -9.81 -8.00 36.65
CA LEU A 496 -10.72 -7.20 35.83
C LEU A 496 -11.22 -6.00 36.68
N LEU A 497 -11.12 -4.80 36.06
CA LEU A 497 -11.68 -3.61 36.66
C LEU A 497 -13.21 -3.59 36.53
N GLN A 498 -13.85 -2.74 37.33
CA GLN A 498 -15.26 -2.41 37.14
C GLN A 498 -15.44 -1.81 35.72
N PRO A 499 -16.58 -2.10 35.06
CA PRO A 499 -16.86 -1.55 33.74
C PRO A 499 -17.00 -0.02 33.81
N PHE A 500 -16.53 0.63 32.73
CA PHE A 500 -16.72 2.06 32.52
C PHE A 500 -17.64 2.25 31.31
N ASN A 501 -18.67 3.09 31.49
CA ASN A 501 -19.62 3.34 30.40
C ASN A 501 -18.98 4.14 29.27
N MET A 502 -19.26 3.74 28.04
CA MET A 502 -18.90 4.46 26.81
C MET A 502 -20.05 5.40 26.42
N THR A 503 -19.72 6.51 25.77
CA THR A 503 -20.70 7.52 25.35
C THR A 503 -20.91 7.43 23.84
N GLU A 504 -22.17 7.42 23.38
CA GLU A 504 -22.48 7.55 21.94
C GLU A 504 -22.14 8.97 21.46
N SER A 505 -21.19 9.09 20.51
CA SER A 505 -20.79 10.36 19.90
C SER A 505 -21.59 10.68 18.66
N ASN A 506 -21.85 9.67 17.85
CA ASN A 506 -22.66 9.68 16.63
C ASN A 506 -23.43 8.37 16.55
N LYS A 507 -24.43 8.29 15.67
CA LYS A 507 -25.17 7.06 15.43
C LYS A 507 -24.22 5.88 15.20
N TYR A 508 -24.30 4.89 16.06
CA TYR A 508 -23.47 3.68 16.11
C TYR A 508 -22.03 3.85 16.63
N ASP A 509 -21.50 5.07 16.83
CA ASP A 509 -20.12 5.29 17.30
C ASP A 509 -20.09 5.59 18.80
N TYR A 510 -19.50 4.68 19.56
CA TYR A 510 -19.31 4.78 21.00
C TYR A 510 -17.86 5.15 21.31
N ILE A 511 -17.66 6.15 22.15
CA ILE A 511 -16.33 6.68 22.48
C ILE A 511 -16.00 6.52 23.97
N PHE A 512 -14.70 6.40 24.23
CA PHE A 512 -14.14 6.41 25.58
C PHE A 512 -12.79 7.13 25.60
N SER A 513 -12.61 8.10 26.51
CA SER A 513 -11.31 8.78 26.70
C SER A 513 -10.44 7.97 27.67
N PHE A 514 -9.28 7.50 27.18
CA PHE A 514 -8.35 6.78 28.05
C PHE A 514 -7.71 7.72 29.08
N PRO A 515 -7.56 7.27 30.33
CA PRO A 515 -6.80 8.02 31.31
C PRO A 515 -5.35 8.13 30.87
N GLN A 516 -4.75 9.28 31.11
CA GLN A 516 -3.35 9.53 30.75
C GLN A 516 -2.42 8.53 31.45
N LYS A 517 -1.53 7.90 30.70
CA LYS A 517 -0.57 6.90 31.14
C LYS A 517 0.84 7.23 30.63
N SER A 518 1.83 6.53 31.14
CA SER A 518 3.19 6.62 30.59
C SER A 518 3.31 5.88 29.27
N ASN A 519 4.09 6.43 28.33
CA ASN A 519 4.39 5.75 27.09
C ASN A 519 5.00 4.36 27.37
N GLY A 520 4.53 3.35 26.63
CA GLY A 520 4.95 1.97 26.81
C GLY A 520 4.11 1.16 27.81
N GLU A 521 3.21 1.80 28.60
CA GLU A 521 2.25 1.04 29.40
C GLU A 521 1.27 0.29 28.49
N VAL A 522 0.98 -0.95 28.85
CA VAL A 522 0.07 -1.82 28.11
C VAL A 522 -1.30 -1.79 28.78
N LEU A 523 -2.32 -1.47 28.00
CA LEU A 523 -3.71 -1.58 28.39
C LEU A 523 -4.34 -2.77 27.66
N GLN A 524 -5.03 -3.63 28.39
CA GLN A 524 -5.84 -4.70 27.83
C GLN A 524 -7.30 -4.44 28.19
N PHE A 525 -8.21 -4.60 27.22
CA PHE A 525 -9.63 -4.32 27.45
C PHE A 525 -10.51 -5.14 26.50
N TYR A 526 -11.75 -5.26 26.88
CA TYR A 526 -12.84 -5.71 26.02
C TYR A 526 -14.03 -4.78 26.18
N ILE A 527 -14.95 -4.83 25.22
CA ILE A 527 -16.18 -4.03 25.23
C ILE A 527 -17.36 -4.96 25.38
N THR A 528 -18.33 -4.58 26.21
CA THR A 528 -19.58 -5.31 26.38
C THR A 528 -20.76 -4.42 26.07
N TYR A 529 -21.86 -5.01 25.62
CA TYR A 529 -23.12 -4.32 25.43
C TYR A 529 -24.29 -5.31 25.46
N SER A 530 -25.48 -4.78 25.63
CA SER A 530 -26.73 -5.56 25.57
C SER A 530 -27.72 -4.94 24.60
N ASP A 531 -28.46 -5.77 23.90
CA ASP A 531 -29.57 -5.31 23.05
C ASP A 531 -30.86 -5.10 23.88
N SER A 532 -31.92 -4.60 23.23
CA SER A 532 -33.23 -4.39 23.86
C SER A 532 -33.92 -5.67 24.33
N LEU A 533 -33.46 -6.84 23.87
CA LEU A 533 -33.93 -8.17 24.27
C LEU A 533 -33.14 -8.73 25.45
N ASN A 534 -32.14 -8.00 25.98
CA ASN A 534 -31.19 -8.40 27.00
C ASN A 534 -30.19 -9.48 26.57
N ASN A 535 -30.00 -9.69 25.28
CA ASN A 535 -28.87 -10.49 24.82
C ASN A 535 -27.58 -9.74 25.16
N PHE A 536 -26.61 -10.44 25.74
CA PHE A 536 -25.32 -9.87 26.12
C PHE A 536 -24.27 -10.21 25.07
N TYR A 537 -23.48 -9.21 24.70
CA TYR A 537 -22.40 -9.30 23.73
C TYR A 537 -21.08 -8.88 24.35
N ARG A 538 -20.00 -9.54 23.95
CA ARG A 538 -18.64 -9.20 24.31
C ARG A 538 -17.78 -9.10 23.06
N ASN A 539 -16.96 -8.06 22.94
CA ASN A 539 -16.09 -7.82 21.79
C ASN A 539 -14.66 -7.45 22.26
N PRO A 540 -13.61 -8.24 21.93
CA PRO A 540 -13.71 -9.48 21.16
C PRO A 540 -14.45 -10.57 21.95
N GLU A 541 -14.98 -11.60 21.28
CA GLU A 541 -15.71 -12.69 21.94
C GLU A 541 -14.87 -13.44 22.97
N SER A 542 -13.56 -13.56 22.70
CA SER A 542 -12.57 -14.11 23.62
C SER A 542 -11.28 -13.27 23.59
N GLY A 543 -10.47 -13.34 24.66
CA GLY A 543 -9.25 -12.54 24.78
C GLY A 543 -9.52 -11.07 25.03
N PHE A 544 -8.63 -10.21 24.59
CA PHE A 544 -8.64 -8.76 24.84
C PHE A 544 -8.15 -8.00 23.60
N TYR A 545 -8.62 -6.78 23.46
CA TYR A 545 -7.90 -5.76 22.70
C TYR A 545 -6.71 -5.29 23.53
N ARG A 546 -5.61 -5.02 22.86
CA ARG A 546 -4.37 -4.54 23.46
C ARG A 546 -3.97 -3.22 22.83
N PHE A 547 -3.68 -2.25 23.69
CA PHE A 547 -3.16 -0.94 23.32
C PHE A 547 -1.88 -0.66 24.09
N VAL A 548 -0.80 -0.32 23.41
CA VAL A 548 0.44 0.17 24.04
C VAL A 548 0.40 1.69 24.05
N TYR A 549 0.36 2.30 25.21
CA TYR A 549 0.21 3.74 25.34
C TYR A 549 1.38 4.47 24.69
N GLY A 550 1.08 5.46 23.85
CA GLY A 550 2.06 6.15 22.98
C GLY A 550 2.08 5.67 21.55
N THR A 551 1.56 4.46 21.25
CA THR A 551 1.22 4.03 19.89
C THR A 551 -0.23 4.39 19.57
N GLU A 552 -0.61 4.37 18.31
CA GLU A 552 -2.00 4.66 17.91
C GLU A 552 -2.70 3.42 17.34
N VAL A 553 -2.14 2.22 17.61
CA VAL A 553 -2.66 0.96 17.08
C VAL A 553 -3.20 0.06 18.18
N ILE A 554 -4.27 -0.66 17.87
CA ILE A 554 -4.89 -1.67 18.72
C ILE A 554 -4.67 -3.03 18.06
N SER A 555 -4.27 -4.03 18.83
CA SER A 555 -4.13 -5.43 18.39
C SER A 555 -5.06 -6.35 19.18
N LEU A 556 -5.40 -7.50 18.59
CA LEU A 556 -6.07 -8.59 19.28
C LEU A 556 -5.04 -9.43 20.05
N ASN A 557 -5.33 -9.70 21.29
CA ASN A 557 -4.59 -10.65 22.12
C ASN A 557 -5.56 -11.72 22.62
N LEU A 558 -5.56 -12.88 21.94
CA LEU A 558 -6.30 -14.03 22.45
C LEU A 558 -5.50 -14.65 23.59
N GLU A 559 -6.12 -14.85 24.74
CA GLU A 559 -5.57 -15.72 25.76
C GLU A 559 -5.56 -17.16 25.19
N THR A 560 -4.47 -17.54 24.57
CA THR A 560 -4.24 -18.96 24.24
C THR A 560 -4.08 -19.72 25.54
N GLN A 561 -4.86 -20.77 25.72
CA GLN A 561 -4.61 -21.76 26.77
C GLN A 561 -3.13 -22.13 26.72
N GLN A 562 -2.47 -22.09 27.89
CA GLN A 562 -1.05 -22.38 28.04
C GLN A 562 -0.68 -23.71 27.36
N TYR A 563 -0.23 -23.63 26.12
CA TYR A 563 0.66 -24.67 25.62
C TYR A 563 2.05 -24.33 26.15
N GLN A 564 2.59 -25.20 26.98
CA GLN A 564 4.01 -25.14 27.36
C GLN A 564 4.85 -25.28 26.10
N SER A 565 5.23 -24.15 25.50
CA SER A 565 6.23 -24.14 24.43
C SER A 565 7.59 -23.80 25.05
N TYR A 566 8.58 -24.59 24.72
CA TYR A 566 9.98 -24.44 25.14
C TYR A 566 10.72 -23.33 24.37
N ASN A 567 10.03 -22.36 23.79
CA ASN A 567 10.60 -21.38 22.90
C ASN A 567 11.00 -20.13 23.71
N GLU A 568 12.30 -19.95 23.92
CA GLU A 568 12.85 -18.71 24.48
C GLU A 568 13.35 -17.81 23.35
N VAL A 569 13.03 -16.51 23.45
CA VAL A 569 13.53 -15.46 22.57
C VAL A 569 14.75 -14.84 23.25
N SER A 570 15.90 -14.82 22.56
CA SER A 570 17.17 -14.29 23.11
C SER A 570 17.09 -12.78 23.38
N GLU A 571 18.06 -12.24 24.09
CA GLU A 571 18.36 -10.81 24.08
C GLU A 571 18.98 -10.40 22.74
N PHE A 572 19.01 -9.10 22.45
CA PHE A 572 19.75 -8.58 21.31
C PHE A 572 21.26 -8.80 21.46
N PHE A 573 21.87 -9.21 20.36
CA PHE A 573 23.33 -9.32 20.26
C PHE A 573 23.80 -8.85 18.86
N PRO A 574 24.81 -7.96 18.77
CA PRO A 574 25.44 -7.27 19.89
C PRO A 574 24.52 -6.23 20.56
N ASN A 575 24.77 -5.97 21.84
CA ASN A 575 24.11 -4.91 22.60
C ASN A 575 25.14 -4.32 23.59
N PRO A 576 25.66 -3.09 23.39
CA PRO A 576 25.24 -2.11 22.38
C PRO A 576 25.49 -2.53 20.94
N PHE A 577 24.60 -2.07 20.05
CA PHE A 577 24.72 -2.21 18.62
C PHE A 577 25.37 -0.94 18.04
N ILE A 578 26.47 -1.11 17.31
CA ILE A 578 27.22 -0.02 16.66
C ILE A 578 27.20 -0.32 15.15
N PRO A 579 26.38 0.39 14.33
CA PRO A 579 26.25 0.10 12.91
C PRO A 579 27.56 0.18 12.10
N ALA A 580 28.53 0.96 12.58
CA ALA A 580 29.84 1.07 11.96
C ALA A 580 30.68 -0.20 12.13
N ASP A 581 30.50 -0.93 13.24
CA ASP A 581 31.29 -2.11 13.62
C ASP A 581 30.51 -3.42 13.41
N HIS A 582 29.18 -3.35 13.45
CA HIS A 582 28.29 -4.48 13.39
C HIS A 582 27.32 -4.34 12.23
N LYS A 583 27.14 -5.40 11.45
CA LYS A 583 26.21 -5.38 10.32
C LYS A 583 24.75 -5.27 10.78
N THR A 584 24.37 -6.05 11.80
CA THR A 584 23.01 -6.12 12.35
C THR A 584 23.03 -6.41 13.85
N ALA A 585 21.98 -6.00 14.55
CA ALA A 585 21.62 -6.51 15.88
C ALA A 585 20.64 -7.67 15.71
N GLN A 586 20.88 -8.77 16.40
CA GLN A 586 20.20 -10.04 16.16
C GLN A 586 19.42 -10.52 17.40
N ILE A 587 18.24 -11.12 17.16
CA ILE A 587 17.50 -11.93 18.12
C ILE A 587 17.38 -13.34 17.57
N ARG A 588 17.71 -14.34 18.39
CA ARG A 588 17.55 -15.76 18.07
C ARG A 588 16.41 -16.37 18.86
N PHE A 589 15.67 -17.27 18.24
CA PHE A 589 14.58 -18.00 18.87
C PHE A 589 14.34 -19.32 18.17
N ASN A 590 13.83 -20.30 18.90
CA ASN A 590 13.51 -21.62 18.35
C ASN A 590 11.99 -21.73 18.14
N SER A 591 11.55 -22.29 17.03
CA SER A 591 10.14 -22.47 16.66
C SER A 591 9.84 -23.92 16.33
N SER A 592 8.59 -24.33 16.61
CA SER A 592 8.06 -25.60 16.13
C SER A 592 7.76 -25.58 14.61
N GLY A 593 7.80 -24.40 13.98
CA GLY A 593 7.51 -24.14 12.58
C GLY A 593 6.08 -23.67 12.35
N ASN A 594 5.89 -22.88 11.28
CA ASN A 594 4.60 -22.29 10.91
C ASN A 594 3.94 -21.44 11.98
N GLU A 595 4.74 -20.77 12.81
CA GLU A 595 4.30 -19.80 13.79
C GLU A 595 4.57 -18.38 13.29
N LEU A 596 3.86 -17.40 13.82
CA LEU A 596 4.10 -15.99 13.52
C LEU A 596 5.01 -15.38 14.60
N PHE A 597 6.16 -14.84 14.17
CA PHE A 597 7.00 -13.96 14.99
C PHE A 597 6.71 -12.51 14.62
N LYS A 598 6.13 -11.76 15.55
CA LYS A 598 5.78 -10.35 15.37
C LYS A 598 6.66 -9.50 16.27
N ILE A 599 7.34 -8.51 15.71
CA ILE A 599 8.23 -7.62 16.45
C ILE A 599 8.01 -6.16 16.09
N PHE A 600 7.93 -5.30 17.11
CA PHE A 600 7.96 -3.86 16.99
C PHE A 600 9.18 -3.33 17.71
N ILE A 601 9.97 -2.47 17.07
CA ILE A 601 11.00 -1.70 17.76
C ILE A 601 10.51 -0.28 17.91
N ILE A 602 10.53 0.21 19.15
CA ILE A 602 10.16 1.59 19.52
C ILE A 602 11.39 2.30 20.08
N ASP A 603 11.46 3.62 19.89
CA ASP A 603 12.48 4.48 20.47
C ASP A 603 12.16 4.86 21.91
N GLY A 604 13.05 5.63 22.57
CA GLY A 604 12.88 6.09 23.94
C GLY A 604 11.70 7.06 24.16
N ALA A 605 11.14 7.62 23.07
CA ALA A 605 9.92 8.43 23.12
C ALA A 605 8.65 7.62 22.88
N GLY A 606 8.76 6.31 22.68
CA GLY A 606 7.65 5.40 22.38
C GLY A 606 7.19 5.43 20.93
N GLN A 607 7.95 6.08 20.03
CA GLN A 607 7.61 6.08 18.60
C GLN A 607 8.07 4.78 17.95
N LYS A 608 7.20 4.19 17.12
CA LYS A 608 7.52 2.99 16.37
C LYS A 608 8.59 3.29 15.32
N VAL A 609 9.64 2.46 15.32
CA VAL A 609 10.79 2.55 14.43
C VAL A 609 10.67 1.54 13.30
N ILE A 610 10.38 0.28 13.64
CA ILE A 610 10.09 -0.78 12.66
C ILE A 610 9.01 -1.72 13.18
N GLU A 611 8.33 -2.39 12.24
CA GLU A 611 7.45 -3.53 12.50
C GLU A 611 7.78 -4.66 11.52
N ARG A 612 7.86 -5.89 12.03
CA ARG A 612 8.05 -7.10 11.18
C ARG A 612 7.16 -8.23 11.67
N ASN A 613 6.54 -8.89 10.70
CA ASN A 613 5.76 -10.12 10.88
C ASN A 613 6.44 -11.20 10.05
N ILE A 614 7.01 -12.22 10.69
CA ILE A 614 7.85 -13.24 10.07
C ILE A 614 7.26 -14.60 10.32
N SER A 615 7.01 -15.37 9.26
CA SER A 615 6.69 -16.80 9.38
C SER A 615 7.93 -17.58 9.78
N THR A 616 7.82 -18.38 10.83
CA THR A 616 8.94 -19.16 11.34
C THR A 616 9.07 -20.51 10.63
N VAL A 617 10.30 -21.02 10.61
CA VAL A 617 10.60 -22.41 10.22
C VAL A 617 10.86 -23.25 11.47
N SER A 618 10.68 -24.58 11.36
CA SER A 618 11.01 -25.48 12.48
C SER A 618 12.51 -25.44 12.79
N GLY A 619 12.85 -25.27 14.06
CA GLY A 619 14.24 -25.13 14.55
C GLY A 619 14.61 -23.68 14.83
N ASP A 620 15.89 -23.36 14.67
CA ASP A 620 16.45 -22.04 15.00
C ASP A 620 16.08 -21.01 13.95
N ASN A 621 15.57 -19.87 14.42
CA ASN A 621 15.19 -18.70 13.62
C ASN A 621 16.01 -17.47 14.08
N LEU A 622 16.17 -16.52 13.18
CA LEU A 622 16.94 -15.30 13.38
C LEU A 622 16.14 -14.09 12.91
N PHE A 623 15.99 -13.09 13.78
CA PHE A 623 15.59 -11.75 13.40
C PHE A 623 16.81 -10.83 13.42
N GLU A 624 16.94 -9.98 12.41
CA GLU A 624 18.05 -9.04 12.28
C GLU A 624 17.53 -7.60 12.09
N TRP A 625 18.14 -6.65 12.79
CA TRP A 625 17.90 -5.23 12.62
C TRP A 625 19.20 -4.49 12.30
N ASP A 626 19.22 -3.76 11.21
CA ASP A 626 20.36 -3.01 10.69
C ASP A 626 20.48 -1.58 11.25
N GLY A 627 19.60 -1.21 12.18
CA GLY A 627 19.57 0.13 12.80
C GLY A 627 18.80 1.16 11.99
N PHE A 628 18.21 0.79 10.85
CA PHE A 628 17.37 1.69 10.07
C PHE A 628 15.89 1.58 10.48
N SER A 629 15.21 2.71 10.45
CA SER A 629 13.76 2.78 10.61
C SER A 629 13.05 2.32 9.33
N ASP A 630 11.76 2.04 9.41
CA ASP A 630 10.90 1.79 8.24
C ASP A 630 10.87 2.99 7.27
N ARG A 631 11.28 4.17 7.74
CA ARG A 631 11.46 5.37 6.92
C ARG A 631 12.81 5.43 6.19
N GLY A 632 13.64 4.40 6.32
CA GLY A 632 14.95 4.30 5.66
C GLY A 632 16.06 5.17 6.27
N TYR A 633 15.86 5.73 7.47
CA TYR A 633 16.86 6.52 8.16
C TYR A 633 17.58 5.69 9.22
N LEU A 634 18.91 5.83 9.30
CA LEU A 634 19.68 5.28 10.40
C LEU A 634 19.25 5.97 11.71
N CYS A 635 18.71 5.18 12.62
CA CYS A 635 18.18 5.64 13.91
C CYS A 635 19.24 6.37 14.75
N ALA A 636 18.83 7.31 15.58
CA ALA A 636 19.73 8.06 16.45
C ALA A 636 20.35 7.17 17.53
N SER A 637 21.53 7.56 18.08
CA SER A 637 22.05 6.91 19.27
C SER A 637 21.04 7.03 20.42
N GLY A 638 20.73 5.91 21.06
CA GLY A 638 19.71 5.87 22.10
C GLY A 638 19.34 4.47 22.55
N VAL A 639 18.32 4.41 23.42
CA VAL A 639 17.74 3.16 23.90
C VAL A 639 16.49 2.86 23.09
N TYR A 640 16.42 1.64 22.60
CA TYR A 640 15.28 1.08 21.86
C TYR A 640 14.71 -0.10 22.61
N TYR A 641 13.41 -0.32 22.45
CA TYR A 641 12.70 -1.46 23.03
C TYR A 641 12.02 -2.25 21.92
N ALA A 642 12.30 -3.54 21.86
CA ALA A 642 11.55 -4.45 21.02
C ALA A 642 10.44 -5.11 21.82
N LEU A 643 9.23 -5.01 21.32
CA LEU A 643 8.05 -5.71 21.80
C LEU A 643 7.81 -6.87 20.84
N ILE A 644 7.88 -8.10 21.32
CA ILE A 644 7.83 -9.30 20.51
C ILE A 644 6.65 -10.15 20.93
N GLN A 645 5.84 -10.56 19.98
CA GLN A 645 4.78 -11.56 20.16
C GLN A 645 5.18 -12.82 19.42
N PHE A 646 5.34 -13.91 20.15
CA PHE A 646 5.77 -15.18 19.59
C PHE A 646 5.30 -16.35 20.44
N SER A 647 4.73 -17.39 19.80
CA SER A 647 4.26 -18.61 20.46
C SER A 647 3.33 -18.35 21.64
N GLY A 648 2.37 -17.41 21.47
CA GLY A 648 1.40 -17.04 22.49
C GLY A 648 1.97 -16.27 23.69
N LYS A 649 3.24 -15.85 23.64
CA LYS A 649 3.93 -15.08 24.67
C LYS A 649 4.36 -13.73 24.15
N GLU A 650 4.57 -12.80 25.08
CA GLU A 650 5.14 -11.49 24.82
C GLU A 650 6.51 -11.37 25.47
N TYR A 651 7.46 -10.78 24.73
CA TYR A 651 8.82 -10.55 25.21
C TYR A 651 9.15 -9.07 25.00
N GLY A 652 9.67 -8.42 26.04
CA GLY A 652 10.32 -7.12 25.94
C GLY A 652 11.82 -7.30 25.86
N ARG A 653 12.49 -6.67 24.88
CA ARG A 653 13.93 -6.68 24.74
C ARG A 653 14.47 -5.27 24.60
N LYS A 654 15.58 -5.00 25.26
CA LYS A 654 16.21 -3.68 25.24
C LYS A 654 17.43 -3.72 24.34
N LEU A 655 17.58 -2.70 23.49
CA LEU A 655 18.74 -2.50 22.64
C LEU A 655 19.28 -1.09 22.84
N VAL A 656 20.60 -0.95 22.92
CA VAL A 656 21.29 0.33 22.89
C VAL A 656 21.95 0.45 21.53
N LEU A 657 21.59 1.49 20.77
CA LEU A 657 22.22 1.83 19.49
C LEU A 657 23.18 2.99 19.72
N LEU A 658 24.41 2.86 19.25
CA LEU A 658 25.45 3.90 19.29
C LEU A 658 25.95 4.16 17.86
N LYS A 659 26.00 5.44 17.46
CA LYS A 659 26.60 5.86 16.17
C LYS A 659 28.06 6.20 16.36
#